data_fcda9f3d6e29514ae2cc0f4e1135aee3
#
_entry.id   fcda9f3d6e29514ae2cc0f4e1135aee3
#
_cell.length_a   1.000
_cell.length_b   1.000
_cell.length_c   1.000
_cell.angle_alpha   90.00
_cell.angle_beta   90.00
_cell.angle_gamma   90.00
#
_symmetry.space_group_name_H-M   'P 1'
#
loop_
_entity.id
_entity.type
_entity.pdbx_description
1 polymer ?
#
loop_
_entity_poly.entity_id
_entity_poly.type
_entity_poly.pdbx_seq_one_letter_code
_entity_poly.pdbx_strand_id
1 'polypeptide(L)'
;MEKVRFQEQLQAYEQWKKEITNTIEEYAPWLEENDMSTEDIQRRIKHTLDTLKSDKLTIAFVAEFSRGKTELINAIFFADYGRRLLPSDAGRTTMCPTEILYDNERDEAYVRLLPIETRLQDITLTQLRQDIKQWVHYPLEVDSVEQMQAALSEVIQTKEVTLEEAKHLGLYNPDLHPHQKQPPETVAIPKWRHALISFPNPLLKKGLTILDTPGLNALGTEPELTLNMLPAAQAVLFVLGADTGVTRSDMEIWQHHIKGFQSGRQRGLMVVLNKIDTLWDDLREHEDIHEAIINQQANTAEMLGVDPKVVFPISAQKGLLAKIKNEKSLLEKSALLDLENYLGQDVLNIKQQIILDMVSSDVGQMLDNSRSMLSGKLNDTKYQLEELEELSDKSDDVITNLMEKTRSEQAQYLRDVETFQLSRKQLKQQADLLSETLSLKALEYTIEKSRKEMASSWTTSGMKGSMKNLFEETRRTMLKVVNQSEQTRKLIRAIYRKFQNEHGFAVVQPKMFSIVKYRVELELLHQEAEIFRNSPVTAMMEQNFVVKRFFSALVKRAHDIFKRADEEISQWLGTTLEPLVMQIKDHKEMMEKRLTNLQKIGQSRNTLQYRILELQEQYTELARQLTALRNMANRLSNSRPLHEAKRQKPTLVKQNAG
;
A
#
# COMPACT_ATOMS: atom_id res chain seq x y z
N MET A 1 -0.51 -31.72 -13.12
CA MET A 1 -1.85 -31.12 -12.94
C MET A 1 -1.79 -29.79 -12.18
N GLU A 2 -1.01 -29.61 -11.11
CA GLU A 2 -0.95 -28.38 -10.32
C GLU A 2 -0.25 -27.20 -11.02
N LYS A 3 0.84 -27.43 -11.75
CA LYS A 3 1.47 -26.38 -12.60
C LYS A 3 0.52 -25.81 -13.65
N VAL A 4 -0.36 -26.63 -14.22
CA VAL A 4 -1.38 -26.20 -15.20
C VAL A 4 -2.43 -25.31 -14.53
N ARG A 5 -2.87 -25.65 -13.34
CA ARG A 5 -3.90 -24.90 -12.60
C ARG A 5 -3.42 -23.50 -12.15
N PHE A 6 -2.15 -23.40 -11.78
CA PHE A 6 -1.54 -22.11 -11.43
C PHE A 6 -1.35 -21.20 -12.65
N GLN A 7 -0.95 -21.78 -13.81
CA GLN A 7 -0.87 -21.02 -15.06
C GLN A 7 -2.23 -20.49 -15.52
N GLU A 8 -3.30 -21.32 -15.38
CA GLU A 8 -4.66 -20.90 -15.69
C GLU A 8 -5.14 -19.74 -14.78
N GLN A 9 -4.87 -19.80 -13.48
CA GLN A 9 -5.21 -18.73 -12.54
C GLN A 9 -4.49 -17.43 -12.85
N LEU A 10 -3.27 -17.54 -13.28
CA LEU A 10 -2.46 -16.38 -13.63
C LEU A 10 -2.89 -15.75 -14.96
N GLN A 11 -3.22 -16.55 -15.96
CA GLN A 11 -3.81 -16.05 -17.20
C GLN A 11 -5.14 -15.33 -16.92
N ALA A 12 -5.97 -15.90 -16.02
CA ALA A 12 -7.20 -15.28 -15.61
C ALA A 12 -6.97 -13.96 -14.86
N TYR A 13 -5.90 -13.87 -14.03
CA TYR A 13 -5.50 -12.62 -13.35
C TYR A 13 -5.06 -11.56 -14.37
N GLU A 14 -4.21 -11.90 -15.32
CA GLU A 14 -3.74 -10.98 -16.37
C GLU A 14 -4.90 -10.49 -17.25
N GLN A 15 -5.83 -11.37 -17.61
CA GLN A 15 -7.02 -11.00 -18.36
C GLN A 15 -7.92 -10.05 -17.55
N TRP A 16 -8.16 -10.37 -16.29
CA TRP A 16 -8.90 -9.51 -15.36
C TRP A 16 -8.27 -8.13 -15.21
N LYS A 17 -6.95 -8.06 -15.03
CA LYS A 17 -6.21 -6.81 -14.93
C LYS A 17 -6.33 -5.98 -16.20
N LYS A 18 -6.21 -6.63 -17.37
CA LYS A 18 -6.39 -5.99 -18.68
C LYS A 18 -7.79 -5.42 -18.85
N GLU A 19 -8.83 -6.14 -18.41
CA GLU A 19 -10.22 -5.67 -18.44
C GLU A 19 -10.42 -4.41 -17.58
N ILE A 20 -9.86 -4.38 -16.38
CA ILE A 20 -9.89 -3.20 -15.51
C ILE A 20 -9.15 -2.04 -16.16
N THR A 21 -7.93 -2.26 -16.64
CA THR A 21 -7.12 -1.23 -17.29
C THR A 21 -7.86 -0.64 -18.49
N ASN A 22 -8.40 -1.47 -19.38
CA ASN A 22 -9.17 -1.02 -20.53
C ASN A 22 -10.41 -0.21 -20.12
N THR A 23 -11.10 -0.62 -19.05
CA THR A 23 -12.28 0.10 -18.55
C THR A 23 -11.91 1.49 -18.02
N ILE A 24 -10.76 1.62 -17.35
CA ILE A 24 -10.27 2.91 -16.86
C ILE A 24 -9.79 3.80 -18.02
N GLU A 25 -9.10 3.20 -18.99
CA GLU A 25 -8.64 3.88 -20.22
C GLU A 25 -9.81 4.34 -21.12
N GLU A 26 -10.96 3.66 -21.09
CA GLU A 26 -12.20 4.07 -21.75
C GLU A 26 -12.92 5.21 -20.98
N TYR A 27 -12.85 5.16 -19.65
CA TYR A 27 -13.51 6.15 -18.80
C TYR A 27 -12.84 7.54 -18.85
N ALA A 28 -11.52 7.62 -18.99
CA ALA A 28 -10.80 8.89 -19.04
C ALA A 28 -11.22 9.80 -20.20
N PRO A 29 -11.22 9.38 -21.48
CA PRO A 29 -11.72 10.21 -22.60
C PRO A 29 -13.23 10.45 -22.50
N TRP A 30 -14.00 9.49 -21.98
CA TRP A 30 -15.43 9.69 -21.76
C TRP A 30 -15.71 10.87 -20.81
N LEU A 31 -14.89 11.06 -19.75
CA LEU A 31 -14.99 12.23 -18.85
C LEU A 31 -14.70 13.55 -19.56
N GLU A 32 -13.72 13.57 -20.47
CA GLU A 32 -13.36 14.75 -21.25
C GLU A 32 -14.47 15.11 -22.24
N GLU A 33 -15.01 14.14 -22.96
CA GLU A 33 -16.11 14.33 -23.93
C GLU A 33 -17.41 14.83 -23.28
N ASN A 34 -17.60 14.57 -21.98
CA ASN A 34 -18.82 14.94 -21.26
C ASN A 34 -18.60 16.10 -20.26
N ASP A 35 -17.52 16.87 -20.39
CA ASP A 35 -17.18 18.00 -19.52
C ASP A 35 -17.14 17.67 -18.01
N MET A 36 -16.79 16.41 -17.67
CA MET A 36 -16.71 15.94 -16.29
C MET A 36 -15.27 15.71 -15.83
N SER A 37 -14.28 16.06 -16.65
CA SER A 37 -12.86 15.91 -16.33
C SER A 37 -12.35 17.10 -15.53
N THR A 38 -11.62 16.81 -14.43
CA THR A 38 -10.85 17.81 -13.66
C THR A 38 -9.40 17.35 -13.55
N GLU A 39 -8.49 18.28 -13.23
CA GLU A 39 -7.07 17.93 -13.02
C GLU A 39 -6.88 16.87 -11.92
N ASP A 40 -7.72 16.89 -10.88
CA ASP A 40 -7.68 15.89 -9.81
C ASP A 40 -8.11 14.51 -10.31
N ILE A 41 -9.20 14.44 -11.04
CA ILE A 41 -9.70 13.19 -11.64
C ILE A 41 -8.65 12.61 -12.57
N GLN A 42 -8.04 13.40 -13.44
CA GLN A 42 -6.98 12.95 -14.35
C GLN A 42 -5.75 12.42 -13.58
N ARG A 43 -5.31 13.12 -12.53
CA ARG A 43 -4.20 12.64 -11.68
C ARG A 43 -4.52 11.33 -10.99
N ARG A 44 -5.72 11.16 -10.47
CA ARG A 44 -6.17 9.93 -9.81
C ARG A 44 -6.25 8.76 -10.77
N ILE A 45 -6.79 8.97 -11.95
CA ILE A 45 -6.81 7.95 -13.03
C ILE A 45 -5.39 7.55 -13.38
N LYS A 46 -4.51 8.52 -13.65
CA LYS A 46 -3.10 8.25 -13.97
C LYS A 46 -2.42 7.46 -12.85
N HIS A 47 -2.56 7.88 -11.60
CA HIS A 47 -2.00 7.17 -10.45
C HIS A 47 -2.51 5.72 -10.36
N THR A 48 -3.80 5.50 -10.60
CA THR A 48 -4.39 4.14 -10.60
C THR A 48 -3.82 3.29 -11.73
N LEU A 49 -3.70 3.83 -12.94
CA LEU A 49 -3.10 3.14 -14.09
C LEU A 49 -1.61 2.84 -13.85
N ASP A 50 -0.84 3.76 -13.29
CA ASP A 50 0.57 3.55 -12.97
C ASP A 50 0.74 2.46 -11.90
N THR A 51 -0.14 2.41 -10.91
CA THR A 51 -0.16 1.36 -9.90
C THR A 51 -0.53 0.00 -10.48
N LEU A 52 -1.51 -0.05 -11.41
CA LEU A 52 -1.83 -1.26 -12.15
C LEU A 52 -0.67 -1.73 -13.03
N LYS A 53 0.07 -0.83 -13.65
CA LYS A 53 1.25 -1.15 -14.49
C LYS A 53 2.43 -1.65 -13.65
N SER A 54 2.71 -1.03 -12.51
CA SER A 54 3.84 -1.38 -11.64
C SER A 54 3.73 -2.78 -11.04
N ASP A 55 2.55 -3.29 -10.89
CA ASP A 55 2.11 -4.67 -10.54
C ASP A 55 3.11 -5.54 -9.74
N LYS A 56 3.86 -4.93 -8.79
CA LYS A 56 4.82 -5.63 -7.93
C LYS A 56 4.14 -6.05 -6.63
N LEU A 57 4.37 -7.30 -6.23
CA LEU A 57 4.00 -7.81 -4.91
C LEU A 57 5.25 -8.13 -4.14
N THR A 58 5.54 -7.39 -3.09
CA THR A 58 6.71 -7.62 -2.24
C THR A 58 6.34 -8.47 -1.04
N ILE A 59 7.03 -9.61 -0.87
CA ILE A 59 6.97 -10.47 0.30
C ILE A 59 8.28 -10.33 1.07
N ALA A 60 8.20 -9.90 2.32
CA ALA A 60 9.37 -9.84 3.20
C ALA A 60 9.56 -11.18 3.92
N PHE A 61 10.73 -11.78 3.74
CA PHE A 61 11.16 -12.97 4.47
C PHE A 61 11.90 -12.55 5.73
N VAL A 62 11.31 -12.79 6.88
CA VAL A 62 11.79 -12.33 8.19
C VAL A 62 12.10 -13.55 9.07
N ALA A 63 13.28 -13.59 9.65
CA ALA A 63 13.70 -14.67 10.53
C ALA A 63 14.79 -14.23 11.51
N GLU A 64 14.88 -14.87 12.64
CA GLU A 64 16.10 -14.85 13.45
C GLU A 64 17.23 -15.63 12.74
N PHE A 65 18.44 -15.38 13.18
CA PHE A 65 19.62 -16.07 12.64
C PHE A 65 19.48 -17.61 12.71
N SER A 66 19.95 -18.29 11.66
CA SER A 66 19.97 -19.77 11.57
C SER A 66 18.59 -20.47 11.51
N ARG A 67 17.49 -19.76 11.23
CA ARG A 67 16.16 -20.39 11.03
C ARG A 67 15.99 -21.05 9.66
N GLY A 68 16.98 -20.93 8.76
CA GLY A 68 16.98 -21.54 7.43
C GLY A 68 16.25 -20.74 6.37
N LYS A 69 16.16 -19.41 6.52
CA LYS A 69 15.54 -18.49 5.55
C LYS A 69 16.17 -18.58 4.16
N THR A 70 17.49 -18.51 4.05
CA THR A 70 18.22 -18.61 2.78
C THR A 70 18.04 -19.97 2.12
N GLU A 71 17.97 -21.04 2.91
CA GLU A 71 17.69 -22.40 2.42
C GLU A 71 16.28 -22.49 1.83
N LEU A 72 15.31 -21.83 2.47
CA LEU A 72 13.95 -21.75 1.97
C LEU A 72 13.89 -21.00 0.63
N ILE A 73 14.60 -19.88 0.51
CA ILE A 73 14.68 -19.11 -0.74
C ILE A 73 15.32 -19.97 -1.85
N ASN A 74 16.42 -20.68 -1.54
CA ASN A 74 17.02 -21.63 -2.50
C ASN A 74 16.03 -22.72 -2.93
N ALA A 75 15.26 -23.28 -1.98
CA ALA A 75 14.32 -24.35 -2.26
C ALA A 75 13.14 -23.91 -3.15
N ILE A 76 12.68 -22.68 -3.01
CA ILE A 76 11.54 -22.17 -3.78
C ILE A 76 11.98 -21.63 -5.16
N PHE A 77 13.07 -20.84 -5.21
CA PHE A 77 13.39 -20.05 -6.40
C PHE A 77 14.56 -20.59 -7.23
N PHE A 78 15.46 -21.38 -6.64
CA PHE A 78 16.71 -21.77 -7.26
C PHE A 78 16.94 -23.30 -7.36
N ALA A 79 16.00 -24.11 -6.95
CA ALA A 79 16.15 -25.57 -6.91
C ALA A 79 16.41 -26.21 -8.29
N ASP A 80 15.90 -25.63 -9.37
CA ASP A 80 16.02 -26.15 -10.75
C ASP A 80 17.47 -26.19 -11.26
N TYR A 81 18.41 -25.50 -10.58
CA TYR A 81 19.84 -25.46 -10.94
C TYR A 81 20.68 -26.58 -10.32
N GLY A 82 20.05 -27.54 -9.63
CA GLY A 82 20.69 -28.72 -9.09
C GLY A 82 21.66 -28.51 -7.94
N ARG A 83 21.78 -27.26 -7.43
CA ARG A 83 22.62 -26.89 -6.26
C ARG A 83 22.11 -25.62 -5.58
N ARG A 84 22.67 -25.31 -4.43
CA ARG A 84 22.45 -24.02 -3.74
C ARG A 84 23.10 -22.89 -4.52
N LEU A 85 22.35 -21.89 -4.92
CA LEU A 85 22.89 -20.69 -5.58
C LEU A 85 23.17 -19.58 -4.57
N LEU A 86 22.24 -19.30 -3.64
CA LEU A 86 22.50 -18.37 -2.55
C LEU A 86 23.31 -19.09 -1.46
N PRO A 87 24.45 -18.51 -1.03
CA PRO A 87 25.28 -19.11 0.01
C PRO A 87 24.51 -19.28 1.32
N SER A 88 24.57 -20.48 1.91
CA SER A 88 23.89 -20.84 3.17
C SER A 88 24.82 -21.57 4.14
N ASP A 89 26.01 -21.01 4.38
CA ASP A 89 26.99 -21.63 5.28
C ASP A 89 26.67 -21.41 6.76
N ALA A 90 27.19 -22.30 7.61
CA ALA A 90 27.10 -22.14 9.06
C ALA A 90 27.91 -20.93 9.50
N GLY A 91 27.23 -19.82 9.77
CA GLY A 91 27.83 -18.54 10.08
C GLY A 91 26.96 -17.38 9.60
N ARG A 92 27.53 -16.35 9.03
CA ARG A 92 26.82 -15.17 8.52
C ARG A 92 26.41 -15.39 7.07
N THR A 93 25.16 -15.70 6.79
CA THR A 93 24.69 -16.01 5.42
C THR A 93 24.10 -14.81 4.68
N THR A 94 23.39 -13.91 5.34
CA THR A 94 22.84 -12.70 4.73
C THR A 94 23.44 -11.49 5.42
N MET A 95 24.30 -10.76 4.69
CA MET A 95 25.05 -9.64 5.24
C MET A 95 24.37 -8.29 4.98
N CYS A 96 23.65 -8.16 3.88
CA CYS A 96 22.90 -6.96 3.57
C CYS A 96 21.48 -7.30 3.12
N PRO A 97 20.51 -6.37 3.24
CA PRO A 97 19.18 -6.53 2.68
C PRO A 97 19.24 -6.83 1.19
N THR A 98 18.55 -7.88 0.77
CA THR A 98 18.58 -8.35 -0.61
C THR A 98 17.18 -8.39 -1.18
N GLU A 99 16.97 -7.76 -2.32
CA GLU A 99 15.74 -7.89 -3.08
C GLU A 99 15.95 -8.83 -4.25
N ILE A 100 15.06 -9.81 -4.38
CA ILE A 100 15.07 -10.79 -5.46
C ILE A 100 13.79 -10.58 -6.27
N LEU A 101 13.95 -10.24 -7.53
CA LEU A 101 12.87 -9.92 -8.47
C LEU A 101 13.27 -10.34 -9.90
N TYR A 102 12.41 -10.09 -10.87
CA TYR A 102 12.81 -10.07 -12.27
C TYR A 102 12.54 -8.69 -12.88
N ASP A 103 13.53 -8.14 -13.57
CA ASP A 103 13.44 -6.86 -14.26
C ASP A 103 12.81 -7.06 -15.64
N ASN A 104 11.46 -7.03 -15.69
CA ASN A 104 10.72 -7.21 -16.94
C ASN A 104 10.92 -6.07 -17.95
N GLU A 105 11.38 -4.90 -17.51
CA GLU A 105 11.63 -3.76 -18.41
C GLU A 105 12.90 -3.96 -19.22
N ARG A 106 13.93 -4.55 -18.60
CA ARG A 106 15.22 -4.79 -19.23
C ARG A 106 15.35 -6.19 -19.79
N ASP A 107 14.50 -7.11 -19.30
CA ASP A 107 14.54 -8.57 -19.63
C ASP A 107 15.93 -9.17 -19.40
N GLU A 108 16.60 -8.77 -18.29
CA GLU A 108 17.97 -9.14 -17.96
C GLU A 108 18.09 -9.79 -16.59
N ALA A 109 18.96 -10.81 -16.50
CA ALA A 109 19.39 -11.38 -15.23
C ALA A 109 20.68 -10.75 -14.75
N TYR A 110 20.69 -10.23 -13.52
CA TYR A 110 21.85 -9.53 -12.94
C TYR A 110 21.85 -9.52 -11.42
N VAL A 111 23.03 -9.22 -10.85
CA VAL A 111 23.19 -8.80 -9.45
C VAL A 111 23.69 -7.37 -9.45
N ARG A 112 23.00 -6.48 -8.75
CA ARG A 112 23.46 -5.11 -8.47
C ARG A 112 23.69 -4.95 -6.99
N LEU A 113 24.85 -4.37 -6.66
CA LEU A 113 25.31 -4.24 -5.29
C LEU A 113 25.60 -2.76 -4.99
N LEU A 114 25.00 -2.26 -3.93
CA LEU A 114 25.19 -0.89 -3.47
C LEU A 114 26.32 -0.86 -2.43
N PRO A 115 27.42 -0.11 -2.64
CA PRO A 115 28.54 -0.04 -1.70
C PRO A 115 28.12 0.46 -0.32
N ILE A 116 28.73 -0.09 0.73
CA ILE A 116 28.41 0.23 2.13
C ILE A 116 28.68 1.71 2.47
N GLU A 117 29.65 2.34 1.80
CA GLU A 117 30.02 3.74 1.96
C GLU A 117 28.88 4.70 1.64
N THR A 118 27.92 4.28 0.81
CA THR A 118 26.74 5.08 0.50
C THR A 118 25.85 5.37 1.73
N ARG A 119 26.10 4.68 2.87
CA ARG A 119 25.47 5.00 4.16
C ARG A 119 25.85 6.36 4.72
N LEU A 120 27.01 6.87 4.32
CA LEU A 120 27.49 8.19 4.73
C LEU A 120 26.84 9.32 3.93
N GLN A 121 26.18 9.00 2.83
CA GLN A 121 25.45 9.97 2.02
C GLN A 121 24.06 10.22 2.61
N ASP A 122 23.62 11.48 2.61
CA ASP A 122 22.26 11.87 3.02
C ASP A 122 21.21 11.59 1.92
N ILE A 123 21.32 10.43 1.26
CA ILE A 123 20.48 10.02 0.15
C ILE A 123 19.71 8.76 0.55
N THR A 124 18.40 8.75 0.31
CA THR A 124 17.54 7.57 0.61
C THR A 124 17.78 6.43 -0.37
N LEU A 125 17.54 5.19 0.05
CA LEU A 125 17.60 4.01 -0.84
C LEU A 125 16.72 4.17 -2.08
N THR A 126 15.56 4.80 -1.95
CA THR A 126 14.64 5.05 -3.06
C THR A 126 15.27 5.96 -4.13
N GLN A 127 15.99 6.99 -3.70
CA GLN A 127 16.73 7.87 -4.62
C GLN A 127 17.94 7.16 -5.23
N LEU A 128 18.69 6.38 -4.43
CA LEU A 128 19.83 5.59 -4.92
C LEU A 128 19.42 4.51 -5.93
N ARG A 129 18.19 3.98 -5.84
CA ARG A 129 17.64 3.05 -6.85
C ARG A 129 17.49 3.67 -8.23
N GLN A 130 17.25 4.97 -8.29
CA GLN A 130 17.14 5.71 -9.56
C GLN A 130 18.50 6.06 -10.15
N ASP A 131 19.54 6.14 -9.32
CA ASP A 131 20.91 6.45 -9.75
C ASP A 131 21.74 5.15 -9.94
N ILE A 132 21.63 4.57 -11.13
CA ILE A 132 22.30 3.30 -11.48
C ILE A 132 23.82 3.41 -11.36
N LYS A 133 24.42 4.60 -11.46
CA LYS A 133 25.87 4.80 -11.41
C LYS A 133 26.47 4.49 -10.03
N GLN A 134 25.67 4.50 -8.99
CA GLN A 134 26.09 4.17 -7.63
C GLN A 134 26.17 2.65 -7.39
N TRP A 135 25.65 1.83 -8.30
CA TRP A 135 25.56 0.38 -8.16
C TRP A 135 26.67 -0.31 -8.94
N VAL A 136 27.29 -1.29 -8.31
CA VAL A 136 28.17 -2.25 -9.02
C VAL A 136 27.28 -3.31 -9.66
N HIS A 137 27.46 -3.54 -10.95
CA HIS A 137 26.62 -4.44 -11.76
C HIS A 137 27.39 -5.68 -12.19
N TYR A 138 26.83 -6.85 -11.90
CA TYR A 138 27.30 -8.16 -12.32
C TYR A 138 26.22 -8.82 -13.18
N PRO A 139 26.43 -9.07 -14.47
CA PRO A 139 25.49 -9.84 -15.27
C PRO A 139 25.45 -11.29 -14.81
N LEU A 140 24.28 -11.93 -14.86
CA LEU A 140 24.10 -13.36 -14.57
C LEU A 140 23.95 -14.15 -15.87
N GLU A 141 24.85 -15.08 -16.08
CA GLU A 141 24.74 -16.07 -17.16
C GLU A 141 23.92 -17.26 -16.69
N VAL A 142 22.63 -17.27 -17.02
CA VAL A 142 21.65 -18.24 -16.50
C VAL A 142 22.03 -19.69 -16.86
N ASP A 143 22.77 -19.87 -17.94
CA ASP A 143 23.24 -21.19 -18.39
C ASP A 143 24.55 -21.64 -17.71
N SER A 144 25.24 -20.76 -16.98
CA SER A 144 26.48 -21.05 -16.23
C SER A 144 26.26 -21.02 -14.72
N VAL A 145 26.10 -22.19 -14.11
CA VAL A 145 25.88 -22.30 -12.67
C VAL A 145 27.06 -21.80 -11.87
N GLU A 146 28.29 -22.01 -12.38
CA GLU A 146 29.55 -21.53 -11.75
C GLU A 146 29.61 -20.00 -11.73
N GLN A 147 29.29 -19.35 -12.84
CA GLN A 147 29.27 -17.89 -12.95
C GLN A 147 28.17 -17.29 -12.04
N MET A 148 26.98 -17.85 -12.04
CA MET A 148 25.90 -17.42 -11.15
C MET A 148 26.30 -17.55 -9.69
N GLN A 149 26.90 -18.67 -9.30
CA GLN A 149 27.34 -18.87 -7.92
C GLN A 149 28.44 -17.86 -7.52
N ALA A 150 29.37 -17.56 -8.42
CA ALA A 150 30.39 -16.55 -8.18
C ALA A 150 29.78 -15.16 -7.99
N ALA A 151 28.88 -14.74 -8.88
CA ALA A 151 28.20 -13.44 -8.81
C ALA A 151 27.31 -13.30 -7.55
N LEU A 152 26.57 -14.36 -7.21
CA LEU A 152 25.73 -14.37 -6.02
C LEU A 152 26.54 -14.42 -4.71
N SER A 153 27.75 -15.01 -4.73
CA SER A 153 28.66 -15.01 -3.58
C SER A 153 29.20 -13.63 -3.24
N GLU A 154 29.20 -12.69 -4.20
CA GLU A 154 29.57 -11.29 -3.91
C GLU A 154 28.64 -10.63 -2.89
N VAL A 155 27.35 -11.03 -2.84
CA VAL A 155 26.36 -10.44 -1.93
C VAL A 155 26.75 -10.57 -0.45
N ILE A 156 27.46 -11.66 -0.08
CA ILE A 156 27.84 -11.95 1.30
C ILE A 156 29.27 -11.48 1.65
N GLN A 157 29.96 -10.81 0.72
CA GLN A 157 31.32 -10.36 0.95
C GLN A 157 31.41 -9.34 2.09
N THR A 158 32.48 -9.53 2.88
CA THR A 158 32.87 -8.61 3.97
C THR A 158 34.17 -7.91 3.66
N LYS A 159 34.39 -6.79 4.31
CA LYS A 159 35.69 -6.09 4.33
C LYS A 159 36.11 -5.82 5.76
N GLU A 160 37.42 -5.88 6.00
CA GLU A 160 38.03 -5.46 7.28
C GLU A 160 38.19 -3.95 7.28
N VAL A 161 37.69 -3.31 8.33
CA VAL A 161 37.82 -1.87 8.55
C VAL A 161 38.26 -1.59 9.97
N THR A 162 38.79 -0.40 10.22
CA THR A 162 39.14 0.03 11.58
C THR A 162 37.88 0.14 12.45
N LEU A 163 38.05 -0.01 13.74
CA LEU A 163 36.93 0.14 14.70
C LEU A 163 36.24 1.52 14.56
N GLU A 164 37.02 2.56 14.30
CA GLU A 164 36.51 3.93 14.09
C GLU A 164 35.66 4.02 12.82
N GLU A 165 36.09 3.41 11.73
CA GLU A 165 35.34 3.37 10.47
C GLU A 165 34.05 2.57 10.64
N ALA A 166 34.10 1.42 11.31
CA ALA A 166 32.92 0.63 11.62
C ALA A 166 31.89 1.39 12.49
N LYS A 167 32.37 2.16 13.47
CA LYS A 167 31.52 3.07 14.26
C LYS A 167 30.93 4.20 13.42
N HIS A 168 31.73 4.78 12.55
CA HIS A 168 31.28 5.87 11.66
C HIS A 168 30.19 5.41 10.67
N LEU A 169 30.31 4.19 10.17
CA LEU A 169 29.30 3.52 9.36
C LEU A 169 28.08 3.03 10.17
N GLY A 170 28.14 3.05 11.50
CA GLY A 170 27.08 2.56 12.38
C GLY A 170 26.94 1.03 12.39
N LEU A 171 28.01 0.29 12.09
CA LEU A 171 28.02 -1.17 11.93
C LEU A 171 28.75 -1.90 13.07
N TYR A 172 29.29 -1.19 14.04
CA TYR A 172 29.90 -1.81 15.22
C TYR A 172 28.86 -2.04 16.32
N ASN A 173 28.73 -3.30 16.74
CA ASN A 173 27.94 -3.69 17.91
C ASN A 173 28.85 -4.38 18.92
N PRO A 174 29.07 -3.81 20.12
CA PRO A 174 29.88 -4.42 21.17
C PRO A 174 29.33 -5.78 21.64
N ASP A 175 28.02 -5.98 21.60
CA ASP A 175 27.37 -7.22 22.07
C ASP A 175 27.69 -8.44 21.20
N LEU A 176 28.18 -8.23 19.98
CA LEU A 176 28.65 -9.30 19.11
C LEU A 176 30.05 -9.84 19.52
N HIS A 177 30.73 -9.16 20.46
CA HIS A 177 32.05 -9.53 20.94
C HIS A 177 32.13 -9.65 22.47
N PRO A 178 31.23 -10.40 23.15
CA PRO A 178 31.08 -10.39 24.61
C PRO A 178 32.27 -10.96 25.36
N HIS A 179 33.20 -11.65 24.67
CA HIS A 179 34.37 -12.31 25.29
C HIS A 179 35.71 -11.59 25.09
N GLN A 180 35.72 -10.46 24.37
CA GLN A 180 36.93 -9.69 24.13
C GLN A 180 37.13 -8.63 25.23
N LYS A 181 38.17 -8.80 26.05
CA LYS A 181 38.51 -7.83 27.12
C LYS A 181 39.01 -6.48 26.62
N GLN A 182 39.38 -6.39 25.34
CA GLN A 182 39.79 -5.15 24.67
C GLN A 182 39.03 -5.02 23.32
N PRO A 183 38.63 -3.81 22.90
CA PRO A 183 38.03 -3.61 21.60
C PRO A 183 38.98 -4.06 20.49
N PRO A 184 38.51 -4.74 19.44
CA PRO A 184 39.33 -5.18 18.33
C PRO A 184 39.89 -3.98 17.54
N GLU A 185 41.08 -4.08 16.99
CA GLU A 185 41.67 -3.05 16.12
C GLU A 185 40.90 -2.95 14.78
N THR A 186 40.47 -4.09 14.25
CA THR A 186 39.70 -4.18 13.00
C THR A 186 38.42 -5.00 13.22
N VAL A 187 37.42 -4.74 12.41
CA VAL A 187 36.12 -5.40 12.43
C VAL A 187 35.70 -5.72 11.00
N ALA A 188 35.24 -6.97 10.79
CA ALA A 188 34.62 -7.36 9.53
C ALA A 188 33.21 -6.78 9.42
N ILE A 189 32.97 -5.96 8.38
CA ILE A 189 31.68 -5.38 8.07
C ILE A 189 31.19 -5.85 6.71
N PRO A 190 29.86 -5.82 6.42
CA PRO A 190 29.36 -6.05 5.07
C PRO A 190 30.01 -5.08 4.05
N LYS A 191 30.42 -5.59 2.90
CA LYS A 191 30.94 -4.77 1.80
C LYS A 191 29.82 -3.95 1.15
N TRP A 192 28.58 -4.43 1.22
CA TRP A 192 27.43 -3.89 0.54
C TRP A 192 26.35 -3.41 1.49
N ARG A 193 25.72 -2.29 1.15
CA ARG A 193 24.57 -1.73 1.87
C ARG A 193 23.26 -2.41 1.46
N HIS A 194 23.14 -2.76 0.18
CA HIS A 194 21.93 -3.36 -0.39
C HIS A 194 22.26 -4.18 -1.63
N ALA A 195 21.53 -5.26 -1.86
CA ALA A 195 21.64 -6.09 -3.05
C ALA A 195 20.30 -6.15 -3.81
N LEU A 196 20.37 -6.11 -5.13
CA LEU A 196 19.25 -6.29 -6.04
C LEU A 196 19.59 -7.43 -7.00
N ILE A 197 18.81 -8.52 -6.98
CA ILE A 197 18.99 -9.69 -7.82
C ILE A 197 17.82 -9.78 -8.78
N SER A 198 18.09 -9.64 -10.09
CA SER A 198 17.12 -9.94 -11.15
C SER A 198 17.35 -11.36 -11.65
N PHE A 199 16.33 -12.23 -11.51
CA PHE A 199 16.46 -13.65 -11.81
C PHE A 199 15.22 -14.20 -12.53
N PRO A 200 15.35 -14.97 -13.64
CA PRO A 200 14.25 -15.40 -14.51
C PRO A 200 13.44 -16.59 -13.96
N ASN A 201 13.01 -16.49 -12.68
CA ASN A 201 12.08 -17.47 -12.11
C ASN A 201 10.63 -17.14 -12.52
N PRO A 202 9.76 -18.14 -12.82
CA PRO A 202 8.38 -17.92 -13.24
C PRO A 202 7.56 -17.03 -12.29
N LEU A 203 7.75 -17.15 -10.97
CA LEU A 203 7.06 -16.32 -9.97
C LEU A 203 7.57 -14.87 -10.00
N LEU A 204 8.87 -14.67 -10.15
CA LEU A 204 9.51 -13.35 -10.19
C LEU A 204 9.15 -12.61 -11.49
N LYS A 205 9.11 -13.30 -12.63
CA LYS A 205 8.66 -12.75 -13.93
C LYS A 205 7.22 -12.21 -13.87
N LYS A 206 6.43 -12.67 -12.91
CA LYS A 206 5.04 -12.28 -12.70
C LYS A 206 4.86 -11.16 -11.69
N GLY A 207 5.94 -10.45 -11.36
CA GLY A 207 5.93 -9.29 -10.48
C GLY A 207 6.06 -9.60 -9.00
N LEU A 208 6.38 -10.87 -8.62
CA LEU A 208 6.75 -11.17 -7.24
C LEU A 208 8.13 -10.60 -6.95
N THR A 209 8.26 -9.89 -5.85
CA THR A 209 9.52 -9.42 -5.30
C THR A 209 9.71 -10.02 -3.91
N ILE A 210 10.85 -10.62 -3.66
CA ILE A 210 11.23 -11.15 -2.36
C ILE A 210 12.19 -10.18 -1.70
N LEU A 211 11.87 -9.77 -0.49
CA LEU A 211 12.78 -9.03 0.36
C LEU A 211 13.41 -10.00 1.36
N ASP A 212 14.66 -10.40 1.10
CA ASP A 212 15.46 -11.19 2.04
C ASP A 212 16.14 -10.27 3.04
N THR A 213 15.79 -10.44 4.33
CA THR A 213 16.30 -9.59 5.40
C THR A 213 17.49 -10.24 6.09
N PRO A 214 18.56 -9.51 6.48
CA PRO A 214 19.58 -10.05 7.38
C PRO A 214 18.96 -10.61 8.65
N GLY A 215 19.63 -11.55 9.32
CA GLY A 215 19.15 -12.07 10.61
C GLY A 215 18.92 -10.93 11.62
N LEU A 216 17.89 -11.03 12.42
CA LEU A 216 17.29 -9.92 13.15
C LEU A 216 18.15 -9.29 14.26
N ASN A 217 19.19 -9.97 14.72
CA ASN A 217 20.23 -9.33 15.53
C ASN A 217 20.98 -8.23 14.76
N ALA A 218 20.89 -8.24 13.42
CA ALA A 218 21.38 -7.19 12.55
C ALA A 218 20.32 -6.09 12.25
N LEU A 219 19.03 -6.31 12.52
CA LEU A 219 17.98 -5.32 12.27
C LEU A 219 18.19 -4.01 13.05
N GLY A 220 18.74 -4.09 14.25
CA GLY A 220 19.12 -2.90 15.03
C GLY A 220 20.25 -2.08 14.38
N THR A 221 21.01 -2.68 13.45
CA THR A 221 22.08 -2.02 12.70
C THR A 221 21.67 -1.55 11.30
N GLU A 222 20.51 -2.02 10.80
CA GLU A 222 19.93 -1.67 9.48
C GLU A 222 18.55 -1.01 9.62
N PRO A 223 18.50 0.26 10.05
CA PRO A 223 17.24 0.95 10.29
C PRO A 223 16.40 1.12 9.01
N GLU A 224 17.02 1.24 7.84
CA GLU A 224 16.28 1.40 6.57
C GLU A 224 15.48 0.16 6.21
N LEU A 225 15.98 -1.03 6.52
CA LEU A 225 15.27 -2.28 6.29
C LEU A 225 14.00 -2.35 7.13
N THR A 226 14.17 -2.15 8.44
CA THR A 226 13.07 -2.27 9.40
C THR A 226 12.03 -1.17 9.23
N LEU A 227 12.50 0.03 8.87
CA LEU A 227 11.70 1.24 8.92
C LEU A 227 11.00 1.57 7.58
N ASN A 228 11.60 1.21 6.46
CA ASN A 228 11.07 1.57 5.14
C ASN A 228 10.64 0.36 4.31
N MET A 229 11.43 -0.71 4.33
CA MET A 229 11.23 -1.83 3.42
C MET A 229 10.21 -2.84 3.95
N LEU A 230 10.27 -3.21 5.23
CA LEU A 230 9.27 -4.09 5.85
C LEU A 230 7.87 -3.48 5.82
N PRO A 231 7.64 -2.20 6.23
CA PRO A 231 6.33 -1.58 6.12
C PRO A 231 5.80 -1.43 4.69
N ALA A 232 6.69 -1.36 3.70
CA ALA A 232 6.32 -1.28 2.28
C ALA A 232 5.93 -2.64 1.67
N ALA A 233 6.29 -3.75 2.32
CA ALA A 233 5.91 -5.09 1.87
C ALA A 233 4.40 -5.31 2.00
N GLN A 234 3.80 -5.99 1.03
CA GLN A 234 2.39 -6.35 1.04
C GLN A 234 2.11 -7.64 1.82
N ALA A 235 3.13 -8.49 1.97
CA ALA A 235 3.06 -9.71 2.77
C ALA A 235 4.35 -9.95 3.54
N VAL A 236 4.25 -10.66 4.66
CA VAL A 236 5.39 -11.07 5.50
C VAL A 236 5.35 -12.58 5.68
N LEU A 237 6.49 -13.22 5.44
CA LEU A 237 6.73 -14.62 5.71
C LEU A 237 7.72 -14.72 6.88
N PHE A 238 7.21 -15.11 8.04
CA PHE A 238 8.00 -15.22 9.27
C PHE A 238 8.50 -16.65 9.46
N VAL A 239 9.82 -16.86 9.45
CA VAL A 239 10.44 -18.20 9.53
C VAL A 239 10.93 -18.47 10.94
N LEU A 240 10.45 -19.56 11.51
CA LEU A 240 10.77 -20.09 12.82
C LEU A 240 11.43 -21.48 12.68
N GLY A 241 12.08 -21.97 13.73
CA GLY A 241 12.63 -23.32 13.76
C GLY A 241 11.77 -24.29 14.57
N ALA A 242 11.41 -25.43 14.01
CA ALA A 242 10.70 -26.49 14.73
C ALA A 242 11.57 -27.11 15.84
N ASP A 243 12.89 -27.06 15.67
CA ASP A 243 13.89 -27.53 16.63
C ASP A 243 13.89 -26.73 17.94
N THR A 244 13.57 -25.46 17.90
CA THR A 244 13.61 -24.55 19.05
C THR A 244 12.24 -24.04 19.48
N GLY A 245 11.22 -24.20 18.63
CA GLY A 245 9.93 -23.54 18.80
C GLY A 245 10.06 -22.02 18.71
N VAL A 246 9.08 -21.29 19.27
CA VAL A 246 9.08 -19.83 19.34
C VAL A 246 9.96 -19.40 20.51
N THR A 247 11.08 -18.78 20.22
CA THR A 247 12.01 -18.27 21.24
C THR A 247 11.61 -16.88 21.72
N ARG A 248 12.27 -16.40 22.79
CA ARG A 248 12.05 -15.02 23.27
C ARG A 248 12.41 -13.97 22.23
N SER A 249 13.50 -14.16 21.50
CA SER A 249 13.91 -13.25 20.42
C SER A 249 12.92 -13.27 19.25
N ASP A 250 12.39 -14.45 18.88
CA ASP A 250 11.32 -14.54 17.87
C ASP A 250 10.07 -13.75 18.31
N MET A 251 9.70 -13.82 19.60
CA MET A 251 8.57 -13.06 20.16
C MET A 251 8.81 -11.54 20.18
N GLU A 252 10.03 -11.08 20.49
CA GLU A 252 10.40 -9.68 20.44
C GLU A 252 10.24 -9.13 19.02
N ILE A 253 10.69 -9.87 18.01
CA ILE A 253 10.51 -9.56 16.61
C ILE A 253 9.04 -9.51 16.22
N TRP A 254 8.30 -10.56 16.58
CA TRP A 254 6.89 -10.65 16.33
C TRP A 254 6.14 -9.44 16.86
N GLN A 255 6.35 -9.10 18.14
CA GLN A 255 5.65 -8.00 18.80
C GLN A 255 6.03 -6.63 18.25
N HIS A 256 7.30 -6.40 17.94
CA HIS A 256 7.81 -5.09 17.57
C HIS A 256 7.77 -4.79 16.07
N HIS A 257 7.90 -5.81 15.23
CA HIS A 257 8.06 -5.61 13.79
C HIS A 257 6.96 -6.24 12.93
N ILE A 258 6.29 -7.29 13.40
CA ILE A 258 5.32 -8.04 12.58
C ILE A 258 3.88 -7.83 13.06
N LYS A 259 3.60 -7.85 14.37
CA LYS A 259 2.25 -7.70 14.91
C LYS A 259 1.58 -6.37 14.54
N GLY A 260 2.35 -5.32 14.36
CA GLY A 260 1.87 -4.02 13.87
C GLY A 260 1.31 -4.07 12.44
N PHE A 261 1.72 -5.05 11.63
CA PHE A 261 1.14 -5.34 10.32
C PHE A 261 -0.30 -5.87 10.38
N GLN A 262 -0.69 -6.49 11.52
CA GLN A 262 -2.03 -7.06 11.70
C GLN A 262 -3.12 -6.00 11.96
N SER A 263 -2.80 -4.83 12.47
CA SER A 263 -3.79 -3.85 12.93
C SER A 263 -4.63 -3.19 11.82
N GLY A 264 -4.55 -3.66 10.59
CA GLY A 264 -5.41 -3.22 9.48
C GLY A 264 -5.57 -4.22 8.35
N ARG A 265 -4.75 -5.28 8.31
CA ARG A 265 -4.74 -6.27 7.23
C ARG A 265 -4.49 -7.67 7.80
N GLN A 266 -5.55 -8.42 8.08
CA GLN A 266 -5.44 -9.87 8.43
C GLN A 266 -4.90 -10.72 7.25
N ARG A 267 -4.60 -10.12 6.10
CA ARG A 267 -4.18 -10.78 4.87
C ARG A 267 -2.71 -10.43 4.59
N GLY A 268 -1.92 -11.43 4.21
CA GLY A 268 -0.51 -11.28 3.85
C GLY A 268 0.48 -11.71 4.94
N LEU A 269 0.02 -12.39 6.01
CA LEU A 269 0.91 -12.97 7.02
C LEU A 269 0.99 -14.48 6.86
N MET A 270 2.21 -14.99 6.77
CA MET A 270 2.54 -16.42 6.73
C MET A 270 3.60 -16.72 7.79
N VAL A 271 3.46 -17.83 8.47
CA VAL A 271 4.45 -18.32 9.42
C VAL A 271 4.97 -19.65 8.90
N VAL A 272 6.27 -19.77 8.77
CA VAL A 272 6.94 -21.02 8.36
C VAL A 272 7.64 -21.62 9.58
N LEU A 273 7.20 -22.80 9.98
CA LEU A 273 7.87 -23.61 10.99
C LEU A 273 8.84 -24.56 10.28
N ASN A 274 10.06 -24.08 10.04
CA ASN A 274 11.09 -24.78 9.29
C ASN A 274 11.81 -25.84 10.14
N LYS A 275 12.54 -26.72 9.47
CA LYS A 275 13.35 -27.79 10.08
C LYS A 275 12.53 -28.90 10.77
N ILE A 276 11.33 -29.22 10.25
CA ILE A 276 10.54 -30.35 10.79
C ILE A 276 11.27 -31.70 10.66
N ASP A 277 12.26 -31.78 9.81
CA ASP A 277 13.12 -32.96 9.69
C ASP A 277 13.93 -33.28 10.94
N THR A 278 14.09 -32.33 11.87
CA THR A 278 14.66 -32.57 13.21
C THR A 278 13.72 -33.34 14.12
N LEU A 279 12.42 -33.38 13.81
CA LEU A 279 11.42 -34.16 14.55
C LEU A 279 11.25 -35.57 13.97
N TRP A 280 11.89 -35.86 12.80
CA TRP A 280 11.86 -37.19 12.23
C TRP A 280 12.77 -38.13 13.02
N ASP A 281 12.17 -39.19 13.51
CA ASP A 281 12.86 -40.20 14.32
C ASP A 281 12.48 -41.57 13.72
N ASP A 282 13.49 -42.26 13.18
CA ASP A 282 13.30 -43.59 12.56
C ASP A 282 12.94 -44.67 13.60
N LEU A 283 13.00 -44.35 14.92
CA LEU A 283 12.60 -45.23 16.00
C LEU A 283 11.13 -45.00 16.45
N ARG A 284 10.44 -44.01 15.89
CA ARG A 284 9.03 -43.71 16.18
C ARG A 284 8.11 -44.11 15.04
N GLU A 285 6.85 -44.36 15.36
CA GLU A 285 5.84 -44.58 14.35
C GLU A 285 5.53 -43.27 13.57
N HIS A 286 5.15 -43.42 12.31
CA HIS A 286 4.85 -42.26 11.44
C HIS A 286 3.74 -41.39 12.02
N GLU A 287 2.76 -41.97 12.71
CA GLU A 287 1.64 -41.29 13.36
C GLU A 287 2.12 -40.38 14.49
N ASP A 288 3.06 -40.84 15.35
CA ASP A 288 3.63 -40.07 16.43
C ASP A 288 4.42 -38.84 15.93
N ILE A 289 5.16 -39.00 14.83
CA ILE A 289 5.88 -37.89 14.19
C ILE A 289 4.91 -36.86 13.65
N HIS A 290 3.84 -37.32 13.00
CA HIS A 290 2.81 -36.41 12.44
C HIS A 290 2.09 -35.65 13.55
N GLU A 291 1.72 -36.30 14.64
CA GLU A 291 1.12 -35.69 15.80
C GLU A 291 2.06 -34.66 16.46
N ALA A 292 3.34 -34.96 16.58
CA ALA A 292 4.33 -34.01 17.08
C ALA A 292 4.44 -32.74 16.24
N ILE A 293 4.39 -32.87 14.92
CA ILE A 293 4.40 -31.72 13.99
C ILE A 293 3.14 -30.88 14.13
N ILE A 294 1.95 -31.50 14.21
CA ILE A 294 0.65 -30.81 14.40
C ILE A 294 0.63 -30.08 15.75
N ASN A 295 1.09 -30.72 16.81
CA ASN A 295 1.16 -30.12 18.14
C ASN A 295 2.10 -28.89 18.14
N GLN A 296 3.24 -28.99 17.47
CA GLN A 296 4.18 -27.87 17.35
C GLN A 296 3.60 -26.71 16.50
N GLN A 297 2.84 -27.04 15.46
CA GLN A 297 2.10 -26.05 14.66
C GLN A 297 1.04 -25.32 15.51
N ALA A 298 0.25 -26.07 16.28
CA ALA A 298 -0.80 -25.51 17.13
C ALA A 298 -0.22 -24.61 18.23
N ASN A 299 0.84 -25.07 18.91
CA ASN A 299 1.55 -24.30 19.94
C ASN A 299 2.13 -23.00 19.35
N THR A 300 2.73 -23.07 18.17
CA THR A 300 3.26 -21.88 17.47
C THR A 300 2.16 -20.89 17.15
N ALA A 301 1.03 -21.38 16.64
CA ALA A 301 -0.13 -20.55 16.30
C ALA A 301 -0.71 -19.87 17.55
N GLU A 302 -0.84 -20.59 18.67
CA GLU A 302 -1.33 -20.06 19.94
C GLU A 302 -0.39 -18.97 20.49
N MET A 303 0.92 -19.24 20.54
CA MET A 303 1.92 -18.26 21.02
C MET A 303 1.93 -16.96 20.22
N LEU A 304 1.78 -17.04 18.91
CA LEU A 304 1.76 -15.88 18.02
C LEU A 304 0.37 -15.22 17.93
N GLY A 305 -0.69 -15.91 18.36
CA GLY A 305 -2.08 -15.44 18.24
C GLY A 305 -2.58 -15.41 16.79
N VAL A 306 -2.23 -16.42 15.98
CA VAL A 306 -2.61 -16.55 14.57
C VAL A 306 -3.44 -17.81 14.33
N ASP A 307 -4.15 -17.86 13.17
CA ASP A 307 -4.83 -19.09 12.75
C ASP A 307 -3.78 -20.17 12.41
N PRO A 308 -3.92 -21.41 12.92
CA PRO A 308 -3.02 -22.52 12.56
C PRO A 308 -2.87 -22.76 11.05
N LYS A 309 -3.88 -22.39 10.24
CA LYS A 309 -3.85 -22.51 8.78
C LYS A 309 -2.80 -21.64 8.08
N VAL A 310 -2.33 -20.59 8.74
CA VAL A 310 -1.27 -19.73 8.20
C VAL A 310 0.13 -20.13 8.69
N VAL A 311 0.23 -21.22 9.49
CA VAL A 311 1.48 -21.79 9.97
C VAL A 311 1.81 -23.02 9.14
N PHE A 312 2.91 -22.99 8.41
CA PHE A 312 3.37 -24.04 7.49
C PHE A 312 4.55 -24.78 8.09
N PRO A 313 4.36 -26.00 8.63
CA PRO A 313 5.46 -26.85 9.06
C PRO A 313 6.14 -27.47 7.83
N ILE A 314 7.42 -27.15 7.61
CA ILE A 314 8.19 -27.59 6.44
C ILE A 314 9.63 -27.98 6.79
N SER A 315 10.28 -28.71 5.91
CA SER A 315 11.75 -28.81 5.86
C SER A 315 12.28 -28.23 4.56
N ALA A 316 12.82 -27.00 4.62
CA ALA A 316 13.40 -26.34 3.47
C ALA A 316 14.60 -27.12 2.90
N GLN A 317 15.46 -27.67 3.78
CA GLN A 317 16.65 -28.43 3.40
C GLN A 317 16.29 -29.73 2.69
N LYS A 318 15.35 -30.51 3.22
CA LYS A 318 14.92 -31.76 2.61
C LYS A 318 14.10 -31.51 1.34
N GLY A 319 13.30 -30.44 1.33
CA GLY A 319 12.57 -30.00 0.13
C GLY A 319 13.53 -29.62 -1.01
N LEU A 320 14.58 -28.84 -0.74
CA LEU A 320 15.61 -28.52 -1.72
C LEU A 320 16.32 -29.78 -2.23
N LEU A 321 16.74 -30.63 -1.32
CA LEU A 321 17.41 -31.89 -1.66
C LEU A 321 16.52 -32.78 -2.53
N ALA A 322 15.25 -32.90 -2.17
CA ALA A 322 14.25 -33.69 -2.91
C ALA A 322 14.05 -33.19 -4.34
N LYS A 323 13.99 -31.87 -4.53
CA LYS A 323 13.89 -31.26 -5.85
C LYS A 323 15.14 -31.52 -6.70
N ILE A 324 16.33 -31.33 -6.10
CA ILE A 324 17.62 -31.58 -6.79
C ILE A 324 17.76 -33.05 -7.21
N LYS A 325 17.34 -33.98 -6.35
CA LYS A 325 17.43 -35.40 -6.61
C LYS A 325 16.23 -36.02 -7.34
N ASN A 326 15.16 -35.23 -7.57
CA ASN A 326 13.88 -35.70 -8.08
C ASN A 326 13.22 -36.81 -7.24
N GLU A 327 13.38 -36.73 -5.90
CA GLU A 327 12.82 -37.71 -4.95
C GLU A 327 11.41 -37.25 -4.48
N LYS A 328 10.37 -37.75 -5.11
CA LYS A 328 8.97 -37.34 -4.82
C LYS A 328 8.54 -37.61 -3.37
N SER A 329 8.88 -38.78 -2.82
CA SER A 329 8.50 -39.13 -1.45
C SER A 329 9.13 -38.18 -0.40
N LEU A 330 10.39 -37.80 -0.60
CA LEU A 330 11.08 -36.85 0.27
C LEU A 330 10.50 -35.43 0.10
N LEU A 331 10.08 -35.06 -1.12
CA LEU A 331 9.43 -33.78 -1.37
C LEU A 331 8.08 -33.68 -0.66
N GLU A 332 7.25 -34.72 -0.73
CA GLU A 332 6.00 -34.82 0.01
C GLU A 332 6.24 -34.75 1.53
N LYS A 333 7.17 -35.55 2.04
CA LYS A 333 7.54 -35.55 3.48
C LYS A 333 8.06 -34.19 3.96
N SER A 334 8.69 -33.42 3.07
CA SER A 334 9.19 -32.07 3.40
C SER A 334 8.09 -31.02 3.57
N ALA A 335 6.87 -31.28 3.10
CA ALA A 335 5.71 -30.36 3.05
C ALA A 335 6.00 -29.02 2.36
N LEU A 336 7.08 -28.90 1.58
CA LEU A 336 7.45 -27.66 0.88
C LEU A 336 6.41 -27.27 -0.17
N LEU A 337 5.77 -28.26 -0.83
CA LEU A 337 4.76 -28.03 -1.84
C LEU A 337 3.52 -27.31 -1.29
N ASP A 338 3.15 -27.52 -0.05
CA ASP A 338 2.01 -26.86 0.57
C ASP A 338 2.25 -25.35 0.68
N LEU A 339 3.45 -24.93 1.08
CA LEU A 339 3.85 -23.54 1.11
C LEU A 339 3.94 -22.95 -0.32
N GLU A 340 4.50 -23.66 -1.27
CA GLU A 340 4.60 -23.20 -2.67
C GLU A 340 3.22 -23.02 -3.31
N ASN A 341 2.30 -23.93 -3.05
CA ASN A 341 0.92 -23.85 -3.52
C ASN A 341 0.21 -22.64 -2.89
N TYR A 342 0.40 -22.42 -1.60
CA TYR A 342 -0.14 -21.25 -0.91
C TYR A 342 0.44 -19.95 -1.48
N LEU A 343 1.76 -19.85 -1.64
CA LEU A 343 2.41 -18.70 -2.26
C LEU A 343 1.90 -18.47 -3.70
N GLY A 344 1.68 -19.54 -4.47
CA GLY A 344 1.19 -19.45 -5.84
C GLY A 344 -0.28 -19.03 -5.95
N GLN A 345 -1.14 -19.49 -5.05
CA GLN A 345 -2.60 -19.30 -5.13
C GLN A 345 -3.09 -18.10 -4.31
N ASP A 346 -2.71 -18.01 -3.05
CA ASP A 346 -3.25 -17.00 -2.14
C ASP A 346 -2.56 -15.65 -2.28
N VAL A 347 -1.29 -15.62 -2.66
CA VAL A 347 -0.57 -14.37 -2.95
C VAL A 347 -1.18 -13.63 -4.13
N LEU A 348 -1.57 -14.34 -5.21
CA LEU A 348 -2.28 -13.74 -6.34
C LEU A 348 -3.67 -13.24 -5.93
N ASN A 349 -4.39 -13.98 -5.08
CA ASN A 349 -5.70 -13.56 -4.58
C ASN A 349 -5.60 -12.32 -3.68
N ILE A 350 -4.59 -12.25 -2.80
CA ILE A 350 -4.32 -11.08 -1.95
C ILE A 350 -4.00 -9.86 -2.82
N LYS A 351 -3.14 -10.03 -3.82
CA LYS A 351 -2.78 -8.98 -4.78
C LYS A 351 -4.01 -8.47 -5.52
N GLN A 352 -4.83 -9.38 -6.07
CA GLN A 352 -6.08 -9.05 -6.74
C GLN A 352 -7.03 -8.28 -5.83
N GLN A 353 -7.16 -8.69 -4.57
CA GLN A 353 -8.02 -8.01 -3.61
C GLN A 353 -7.53 -6.60 -3.27
N ILE A 354 -6.22 -6.41 -3.09
CA ILE A 354 -5.62 -5.08 -2.83
C ILE A 354 -5.88 -4.14 -4.02
N ILE A 355 -5.69 -4.62 -5.25
CA ILE A 355 -5.95 -3.84 -6.46
C ILE A 355 -7.44 -3.52 -6.58
N LEU A 356 -8.33 -4.48 -6.35
CA LEU A 356 -9.76 -4.26 -6.36
C LEU A 356 -10.20 -3.20 -5.35
N ASP A 357 -9.73 -3.30 -4.11
CA ASP A 357 -10.06 -2.34 -3.05
C ASP A 357 -9.60 -0.93 -3.43
N MET A 358 -8.42 -0.80 -4.03
CA MET A 358 -7.89 0.47 -4.52
C MET A 358 -8.71 1.01 -5.70
N VAL A 359 -8.94 0.20 -6.73
CA VAL A 359 -9.72 0.60 -7.92
C VAL A 359 -11.16 0.95 -7.55
N SER A 360 -11.80 0.15 -6.70
CA SER A 360 -13.17 0.42 -6.23
C SER A 360 -13.25 1.69 -5.40
N SER A 361 -12.27 1.95 -4.54
CA SER A 361 -12.21 3.18 -3.74
C SER A 361 -12.00 4.43 -4.58
N ASP A 362 -11.15 4.39 -5.59
CA ASP A 362 -10.81 5.56 -6.38
C ASP A 362 -11.65 5.70 -7.65
N VAL A 363 -11.62 4.71 -8.54
CA VAL A 363 -12.35 4.77 -9.83
C VAL A 363 -13.83 4.47 -9.66
N GLY A 364 -14.18 3.49 -8.81
CA GLY A 364 -15.58 3.17 -8.51
C GLY A 364 -16.33 4.38 -7.96
N GLN A 365 -15.73 5.12 -7.01
CA GLN A 365 -16.33 6.34 -6.48
C GLN A 365 -16.48 7.45 -7.55
N MET A 366 -15.50 7.60 -8.45
CA MET A 366 -15.59 8.57 -9.55
C MET A 366 -16.73 8.21 -10.51
N LEU A 367 -16.87 6.93 -10.90
CA LEU A 367 -17.96 6.45 -11.73
C LEU A 367 -19.34 6.65 -11.08
N ASP A 368 -19.46 6.36 -9.78
CA ASP A 368 -20.71 6.58 -9.03
C ASP A 368 -21.08 8.06 -8.96
N ASN A 369 -20.12 8.94 -8.79
CA ASN A 369 -20.33 10.38 -8.80
C ASN A 369 -20.79 10.86 -10.20
N SER A 370 -20.11 10.44 -11.27
CA SER A 370 -20.51 10.78 -12.65
C SER A 370 -21.90 10.25 -12.98
N ARG A 371 -22.21 9.02 -12.55
CA ARG A 371 -23.55 8.43 -12.73
C ARG A 371 -24.61 9.22 -11.98
N SER A 372 -24.34 9.66 -10.75
CA SER A 372 -25.28 10.47 -9.96
C SER A 372 -25.53 11.83 -10.62
N MET A 373 -24.47 12.49 -11.11
CA MET A 373 -24.57 13.76 -11.82
C MET A 373 -25.40 13.64 -13.10
N LEU A 374 -25.13 12.62 -13.94
CA LEU A 374 -25.92 12.39 -15.15
C LEU A 374 -27.36 12.03 -14.86
N SER A 375 -27.63 11.24 -13.82
CA SER A 375 -28.98 10.91 -13.42
C SER A 375 -29.74 12.16 -12.96
N GLY A 376 -29.06 13.09 -12.28
CA GLY A 376 -29.63 14.39 -11.92
C GLY A 376 -30.01 15.19 -13.19
N LYS A 377 -29.06 15.37 -14.12
CA LYS A 377 -29.30 16.07 -15.40
C LYS A 377 -30.43 15.46 -16.22
N LEU A 378 -30.49 14.12 -16.26
CA LEU A 378 -31.56 13.38 -16.96
C LEU A 378 -32.92 13.64 -16.34
N ASN A 379 -33.03 13.59 -15.01
CA ASN A 379 -34.27 13.87 -14.30
C ASN A 379 -34.73 15.34 -14.48
N ASP A 380 -33.78 16.28 -14.42
CA ASP A 380 -34.08 17.69 -14.65
C ASP A 380 -34.57 17.95 -16.09
N THR A 381 -33.94 17.33 -17.09
CA THR A 381 -34.36 17.42 -18.49
C THR A 381 -35.73 16.80 -18.70
N LYS A 382 -36.00 15.65 -18.04
CA LYS A 382 -37.31 15.01 -18.09
C LYS A 382 -38.39 15.89 -17.47
N TYR A 383 -38.14 16.49 -16.33
CA TYR A 383 -39.07 17.40 -15.68
C TYR A 383 -39.38 18.61 -16.55
N GLN A 384 -38.35 19.23 -17.19
CA GLN A 384 -38.54 20.33 -18.12
C GLN A 384 -39.38 19.91 -19.35
N LEU A 385 -39.16 18.71 -19.88
CA LEU A 385 -39.92 18.16 -20.99
C LEU A 385 -41.39 18.01 -20.64
N GLU A 386 -41.70 17.36 -19.51
CA GLU A 386 -43.05 17.15 -19.00
C GLU A 386 -43.75 18.52 -18.78
N GLU A 387 -43.04 19.50 -18.20
CA GLU A 387 -43.55 20.86 -18.01
C GLU A 387 -43.90 21.58 -19.33
N LEU A 388 -43.05 21.46 -20.34
CA LEU A 388 -43.29 22.08 -21.65
C LEU A 388 -44.38 21.35 -22.45
N GLU A 389 -44.50 20.03 -22.36
CA GLU A 389 -45.57 19.24 -22.96
C GLU A 389 -46.94 19.64 -22.36
N GLU A 390 -47.00 19.83 -21.02
CA GLU A 390 -48.21 20.31 -20.36
C GLU A 390 -48.59 21.76 -20.77
N LEU A 391 -47.63 22.60 -21.10
CA LEU A 391 -47.87 23.97 -21.53
C LEU A 391 -48.39 24.07 -22.96
N SER A 392 -48.25 23.04 -23.79
CA SER A 392 -48.67 23.02 -25.18
C SER A 392 -50.18 23.31 -25.33
N ASP A 393 -51.01 22.98 -24.35
CA ASP A 393 -52.46 23.13 -24.37
C ASP A 393 -53.00 24.24 -23.44
N LYS A 394 -52.13 25.01 -22.74
CA LYS A 394 -52.53 26.01 -21.75
C LYS A 394 -52.41 27.45 -22.22
N SER A 395 -53.10 28.36 -21.53
CA SER A 395 -53.17 29.81 -21.86
C SER A 395 -51.91 30.57 -21.41
N ASP A 396 -51.69 31.78 -21.97
CA ASP A 396 -50.56 32.67 -21.71
C ASP A 396 -50.42 33.05 -20.20
N ASP A 397 -51.52 33.06 -19.45
CA ASP A 397 -51.53 33.32 -18.00
C ASP A 397 -50.74 32.25 -17.21
N VAL A 398 -50.80 31.00 -17.67
CA VAL A 398 -50.07 29.87 -17.01
C VAL A 398 -48.55 30.04 -17.25
N ILE A 399 -48.15 30.47 -18.44
CA ILE A 399 -46.72 30.74 -18.76
C ILE A 399 -46.20 31.88 -17.91
N THR A 400 -46.98 32.95 -17.69
CA THR A 400 -46.62 34.10 -16.88
C THR A 400 -46.42 33.68 -15.41
N ASN A 401 -47.35 32.91 -14.85
CA ASN A 401 -47.25 32.38 -13.49
C ASN A 401 -46.02 31.46 -13.30
N LEU A 402 -45.71 30.65 -14.30
CA LEU A 402 -44.54 29.76 -14.27
C LEU A 402 -43.23 30.54 -14.33
N MET A 403 -43.19 31.62 -15.15
CA MET A 403 -42.02 32.54 -15.19
C MET A 403 -41.78 33.20 -13.82
N GLU A 404 -42.82 33.70 -13.14
CA GLU A 404 -42.73 34.30 -11.83
C GLU A 404 -42.23 33.30 -10.77
N LYS A 405 -42.77 32.07 -10.81
CA LYS A 405 -42.30 30.98 -9.94
C LYS A 405 -40.84 30.66 -10.19
N THR A 406 -40.41 30.49 -11.43
CA THR A 406 -39.00 30.20 -11.80
C THR A 406 -38.08 31.34 -11.40
N ARG A 407 -38.47 32.60 -11.51
CA ARG A 407 -37.70 33.76 -11.01
C ARG A 407 -37.54 33.73 -9.50
N SER A 408 -38.61 33.36 -8.76
CA SER A 408 -38.56 33.25 -7.31
C SER A 408 -37.62 32.12 -6.86
N GLU A 409 -37.68 30.94 -7.52
CA GLU A 409 -36.78 29.81 -7.31
C GLU A 409 -35.33 30.20 -7.59
N GLN A 410 -35.07 30.91 -8.70
CA GLN A 410 -33.73 31.40 -9.05
C GLN A 410 -33.20 32.40 -8.01
N ALA A 411 -34.03 33.33 -7.53
CA ALA A 411 -33.63 34.28 -6.51
C ALA A 411 -33.31 33.61 -5.17
N GLN A 412 -34.06 32.58 -4.79
CA GLN A 412 -33.76 31.77 -3.60
C GLN A 412 -32.45 31.02 -3.81
N TYR A 413 -32.27 30.35 -4.92
CA TYR A 413 -31.05 29.62 -5.25
C TYR A 413 -29.81 30.51 -5.22
N LEU A 414 -29.86 31.73 -5.77
CA LEU A 414 -28.73 32.65 -5.71
C LEU A 414 -28.36 33.06 -4.28
N ARG A 415 -29.32 33.23 -3.37
CA ARG A 415 -29.05 33.46 -1.94
C ARG A 415 -28.35 32.25 -1.29
N ASP A 416 -28.71 31.06 -1.70
CA ASP A 416 -28.10 29.84 -1.16
C ASP A 416 -26.68 29.63 -1.69
N VAL A 417 -26.41 30.04 -2.95
CA VAL A 417 -25.05 30.10 -3.52
C VAL A 417 -24.19 31.14 -2.79
N GLU A 418 -24.74 32.29 -2.37
CA GLU A 418 -24.02 33.25 -1.52
C GLU A 418 -23.66 32.64 -0.16
N THR A 419 -24.58 31.89 0.44
CA THR A 419 -24.34 31.15 1.69
C THR A 419 -23.27 30.08 1.49
N PHE A 420 -23.20 29.46 0.35
CA PHE A 420 -22.12 28.53 0.00
C PHE A 420 -20.75 29.21 -0.02
N GLN A 421 -20.64 30.44 -0.52
CA GLN A 421 -19.38 31.20 -0.48
C GLN A 421 -18.90 31.42 0.94
N LEU A 422 -19.81 31.67 1.89
CA LEU A 422 -19.47 31.75 3.33
C LEU A 422 -18.96 30.41 3.86
N SER A 423 -19.62 29.29 3.51
CA SER A 423 -19.20 27.96 3.90
C SER A 423 -17.83 27.60 3.31
N ARG A 424 -17.57 27.99 2.05
CA ARG A 424 -16.26 27.84 1.39
C ARG A 424 -15.17 28.63 2.09
N LYS A 425 -15.48 29.86 2.56
CA LYS A 425 -14.55 30.66 3.37
C LYS A 425 -14.25 30.01 4.72
N GLN A 426 -15.26 29.47 5.39
CA GLN A 426 -15.05 28.70 6.63
C GLN A 426 -14.19 27.45 6.40
N LEU A 427 -14.43 26.70 5.33
CA LEU A 427 -13.61 25.57 4.97
C LEU A 427 -12.16 25.98 4.72
N LYS A 428 -11.94 27.10 4.02
CA LYS A 428 -10.59 27.64 3.79
C LYS A 428 -9.89 27.98 5.12
N GLN A 429 -10.58 28.61 6.07
CA GLN A 429 -10.01 28.90 7.40
C GLN A 429 -9.63 27.62 8.15
N GLN A 430 -10.45 26.58 8.08
CA GLN A 430 -10.12 25.26 8.66
C GLN A 430 -8.94 24.61 7.94
N ALA A 431 -8.85 24.76 6.62
CA ALA A 431 -7.73 24.30 5.80
C ALA A 431 -6.42 24.98 6.21
N ASP A 432 -6.45 26.31 6.35
CA ASP A 432 -5.28 27.11 6.75
C ASP A 432 -4.79 26.71 8.15
N LEU A 433 -5.70 26.51 9.11
CA LEU A 433 -5.37 26.03 10.45
C LEU A 433 -4.76 24.62 10.46
N LEU A 434 -5.27 23.74 9.61
CA LEU A 434 -4.79 22.36 9.49
C LEU A 434 -3.39 22.34 8.87
N SER A 435 -3.17 23.12 7.82
CA SER A 435 -1.87 23.27 7.16
C SER A 435 -0.85 23.94 8.08
N GLU A 436 -1.24 24.94 8.86
CA GLU A 436 -0.36 25.57 9.87
C GLU A 436 0.07 24.56 10.93
N THR A 437 -0.84 23.72 11.42
CA THR A 437 -0.55 22.69 12.43
C THR A 437 0.40 21.60 11.89
N LEU A 438 0.28 21.24 10.60
CA LEU A 438 1.15 20.28 9.91
C LEU A 438 2.43 20.91 9.36
N SER A 439 2.55 22.24 9.42
CA SER A 439 3.64 22.99 8.81
C SER A 439 5.01 22.40 9.16
N LEU A 440 5.77 22.08 8.14
CA LEU A 440 7.15 21.62 8.29
C LEU A 440 8.01 22.60 9.06
N LYS A 441 7.74 23.93 8.97
CA LYS A 441 8.44 24.96 9.73
C LYS A 441 8.25 24.82 11.25
N ALA A 442 7.02 24.47 11.68
CA ALA A 442 6.73 24.25 13.11
C ALA A 442 7.43 22.98 13.61
N LEU A 443 7.46 21.94 12.78
CA LEU A 443 8.17 20.69 13.07
C LEU A 443 9.69 20.92 13.11
N GLU A 444 10.26 21.63 12.12
CA GLU A 444 11.67 21.97 12.05
C GLU A 444 12.13 22.79 13.28
N TYR A 445 11.31 23.73 13.73
CA TYR A 445 11.57 24.47 14.97
C TYR A 445 11.69 23.54 16.19
N THR A 446 10.77 22.59 16.31
CA THR A 446 10.79 21.58 17.39
C THR A 446 12.00 20.65 17.29
N ILE A 447 12.36 20.25 16.08
CA ILE A 447 13.56 19.44 15.77
C ILE A 447 14.83 20.19 16.16
N GLU A 448 14.98 21.46 15.73
CA GLU A 448 16.15 22.29 16.01
C GLU A 448 16.31 22.55 17.53
N LYS A 449 15.20 22.85 18.22
CA LYS A 449 15.18 23.02 19.67
C LYS A 449 15.68 21.74 20.36
N SER A 450 15.11 20.58 20.00
CA SER A 450 15.52 19.29 20.57
C SER A 450 16.97 18.94 20.25
N ARG A 451 17.45 19.28 19.05
CA ARG A 451 18.87 19.09 18.65
C ARG A 451 19.81 19.89 19.57
N LYS A 452 19.50 21.16 19.83
CA LYS A 452 20.27 22.01 20.74
C LYS A 452 20.27 21.47 22.18
N GLU A 453 19.11 21.05 22.67
CA GLU A 453 18.98 20.45 24.02
C GLU A 453 19.79 19.15 24.15
N MET A 454 19.77 18.28 23.13
CA MET A 454 20.56 17.05 23.14
C MET A 454 22.05 17.33 23.06
N ALA A 455 22.48 18.28 22.24
CA ALA A 455 23.90 18.65 22.10
C ALA A 455 24.47 19.33 23.36
N SER A 456 23.65 20.08 24.10
CA SER A 456 24.04 20.75 25.35
C SER A 456 23.90 19.88 26.60
N SER A 457 23.35 18.68 26.47
CA SER A 457 23.12 17.79 27.61
C SER A 457 24.43 17.14 28.09
N TRP A 458 24.73 17.33 29.36
CA TRP A 458 25.93 16.76 30.00
C TRP A 458 25.75 15.32 30.48
N THR A 459 24.52 14.79 30.40
CA THR A 459 24.20 13.45 30.90
C THR A 459 23.41 12.65 29.85
N THR A 460 23.66 11.36 29.80
CA THR A 460 22.89 10.41 28.97
C THR A 460 21.39 10.46 29.31
N SER A 461 21.04 10.71 30.56
CA SER A 461 19.65 10.83 31.00
C SER A 461 18.99 12.07 30.43
N GLY A 462 19.65 13.22 30.40
CA GLY A 462 19.14 14.46 29.82
C GLY A 462 18.93 14.32 28.30
N MET A 463 19.90 13.75 27.59
CA MET A 463 19.79 13.46 26.16
C MET A 463 18.59 12.53 25.87
N LYS A 464 18.43 11.43 26.63
CA LYS A 464 17.27 10.54 26.53
C LYS A 464 15.94 11.23 26.81
N GLY A 465 15.93 12.20 27.73
CA GLY A 465 14.77 13.04 28.03
C GLY A 465 14.36 13.92 26.84
N SER A 466 15.33 14.59 26.19
CA SER A 466 15.06 15.43 25.01
C SER A 466 14.59 14.61 23.80
N MET A 467 15.13 13.39 23.61
CA MET A 467 14.61 12.45 22.61
C MET A 467 13.14 12.09 22.83
N LYS A 468 12.76 11.81 24.09
CA LYS A 468 11.38 11.52 24.45
C LYS A 468 10.48 12.72 24.17
N ASN A 469 10.89 13.89 24.62
CA ASN A 469 10.11 15.12 24.49
C ASN A 469 9.80 15.45 23.01
N LEU A 470 10.76 15.25 22.10
CA LEU A 470 10.56 15.46 20.67
C LEU A 470 9.41 14.59 20.12
N PHE A 471 9.44 13.29 20.42
CA PHE A 471 8.41 12.39 19.93
C PHE A 471 7.06 12.58 20.61
N GLU A 472 7.04 12.92 21.90
CA GLU A 472 5.79 13.30 22.59
C GLU A 472 5.17 14.58 21.98
N GLU A 473 5.99 15.55 21.58
CA GLU A 473 5.52 16.78 20.95
C GLU A 473 4.99 16.54 19.54
N THR A 474 5.69 15.74 18.73
CA THR A 474 5.19 15.31 17.41
C THR A 474 3.89 14.52 17.52
N ARG A 475 3.76 13.65 18.51
CA ARG A 475 2.53 12.89 18.81
C ARG A 475 1.36 13.81 19.19
N ARG A 476 1.60 14.79 20.05
CA ARG A 476 0.58 15.79 20.42
C ARG A 476 0.12 16.61 19.22
N THR A 477 1.05 17.01 18.36
CA THR A 477 0.75 17.72 17.11
C THR A 477 -0.12 16.87 16.21
N MET A 478 0.24 15.59 15.98
CA MET A 478 -0.56 14.68 15.17
C MET A 478 -1.98 14.47 15.74
N LEU A 479 -2.15 14.42 17.06
CA LEU A 479 -3.48 14.33 17.69
C LEU A 479 -4.32 15.58 17.42
N LYS A 480 -3.73 16.79 17.42
CA LYS A 480 -4.41 18.01 17.01
C LYS A 480 -4.87 17.95 15.57
N VAL A 481 -3.99 17.47 14.67
CA VAL A 481 -4.30 17.27 13.25
C VAL A 481 -5.46 16.28 13.05
N VAL A 482 -5.48 15.18 13.80
CA VAL A 482 -6.61 14.22 13.78
C VAL A 482 -7.93 14.91 14.12
N ASN A 483 -7.96 15.68 15.19
CA ASN A 483 -9.17 16.40 15.63
C ASN A 483 -9.61 17.46 14.61
N GLN A 484 -8.68 18.26 14.10
CA GLN A 484 -8.96 19.27 13.07
C GLN A 484 -9.45 18.64 11.76
N SER A 485 -8.83 17.53 11.31
CA SER A 485 -9.27 16.84 10.11
C SER A 485 -10.68 16.27 10.25
N GLU A 486 -11.06 15.75 11.43
CA GLU A 486 -12.42 15.26 11.65
C GLU A 486 -13.46 16.41 11.71
N GLN A 487 -13.11 17.57 12.27
CA GLN A 487 -13.96 18.77 12.21
C GLN A 487 -14.17 19.22 10.75
N THR A 488 -13.10 19.26 9.97
CA THR A 488 -13.14 19.60 8.54
C THR A 488 -14.02 18.61 7.75
N ARG A 489 -13.90 17.31 8.02
CA ARG A 489 -14.75 16.27 7.41
C ARG A 489 -16.23 16.47 7.75
N LYS A 490 -16.57 16.82 8.99
CA LYS A 490 -17.95 17.13 9.39
C LYS A 490 -18.48 18.35 8.66
N LEU A 491 -17.68 19.40 8.51
CA LEU A 491 -18.05 20.61 7.79
C LEU A 491 -18.33 20.31 6.31
N ILE A 492 -17.45 19.56 5.65
CA ILE A 492 -17.64 19.15 4.25
C ILE A 492 -18.95 18.37 4.09
N ARG A 493 -19.20 17.37 4.93
CA ARG A 493 -20.46 16.61 4.91
C ARG A 493 -21.69 17.49 5.10
N ALA A 494 -21.61 18.47 5.99
CA ALA A 494 -22.72 19.40 6.24
C ALA A 494 -23.00 20.25 5.02
N ILE A 495 -21.94 20.76 4.33
CA ILE A 495 -22.07 21.53 3.09
C ILE A 495 -22.76 20.71 2.00
N TYR A 496 -22.31 19.47 1.75
CA TYR A 496 -22.92 18.60 0.76
C TYR A 496 -24.37 18.26 1.06
N ARG A 497 -24.68 17.89 2.31
CA ARG A 497 -26.06 17.57 2.73
C ARG A 497 -27.01 18.75 2.58
N LYS A 498 -26.55 19.96 2.84
CA LYS A 498 -27.37 21.16 2.67
C LYS A 498 -27.86 21.26 1.23
N PHE A 499 -26.96 21.22 0.24
CA PHE A 499 -27.32 21.33 -1.16
C PHE A 499 -28.13 20.15 -1.69
N GLN A 500 -27.85 18.93 -1.23
CA GLN A 500 -28.66 17.75 -1.56
C GLN A 500 -30.12 17.89 -1.09
N ASN A 501 -30.33 18.35 0.14
CA ASN A 501 -31.65 18.44 0.74
C ASN A 501 -32.47 19.64 0.24
N GLU A 502 -31.82 20.81 0.05
CA GLU A 502 -32.48 22.07 -0.28
C GLU A 502 -32.73 22.24 -1.79
N HIS A 503 -31.87 21.69 -2.64
CA HIS A 503 -31.90 21.86 -4.09
C HIS A 503 -32.04 20.55 -4.88
N GLY A 504 -32.22 19.42 -4.20
CA GLY A 504 -32.39 18.12 -4.88
C GLY A 504 -31.15 17.68 -5.67
N PHE A 505 -29.96 18.18 -5.33
CA PHE A 505 -28.73 17.80 -6.02
C PHE A 505 -28.48 16.30 -5.95
N ALA A 506 -27.88 15.77 -7.00
CA ALA A 506 -27.46 14.39 -7.04
C ALA A 506 -26.57 14.04 -5.84
N VAL A 507 -26.78 12.86 -5.26
CA VAL A 507 -25.98 12.39 -4.11
C VAL A 507 -24.58 12.06 -4.59
N VAL A 508 -23.68 13.04 -4.45
CA VAL A 508 -22.26 12.89 -4.70
C VAL A 508 -21.53 12.76 -3.37
N GLN A 509 -20.68 11.74 -3.25
CA GLN A 509 -19.87 11.55 -2.05
C GLN A 509 -18.49 12.18 -2.28
N PRO A 510 -18.09 13.19 -1.48
CA PRO A 510 -16.75 13.74 -1.56
C PRO A 510 -15.73 12.70 -1.07
N LYS A 511 -14.59 12.63 -1.73
CA LYS A 511 -13.45 11.83 -1.23
C LYS A 511 -13.03 12.37 0.13
N MET A 512 -13.03 11.50 1.14
CA MET A 512 -12.66 11.89 2.50
C MET A 512 -11.22 11.46 2.79
N PHE A 513 -10.39 12.42 3.14
CA PHE A 513 -9.04 12.17 3.63
C PHE A 513 -9.07 11.43 4.99
N SER A 514 -8.14 10.50 5.19
CA SER A 514 -7.96 9.80 6.46
C SER A 514 -6.54 9.97 6.97
N ILE A 515 -6.39 10.74 8.05
CA ILE A 515 -5.12 10.95 8.74
C ILE A 515 -4.66 9.72 9.53
N VAL A 516 -5.52 8.70 9.69
CA VAL A 516 -5.26 7.54 10.55
C VAL A 516 -3.99 6.80 10.16
N LYS A 517 -3.69 6.66 8.87
CA LYS A 517 -2.46 6.01 8.39
C LYS A 517 -1.20 6.70 8.91
N TYR A 518 -1.15 8.03 8.84
CA TYR A 518 -0.01 8.82 9.31
C TYR A 518 0.13 8.79 10.83
N ARG A 519 -1.00 8.78 11.54
CA ARG A 519 -1.00 8.60 13.00
C ARG A 519 -0.44 7.24 13.39
N VAL A 520 -0.82 6.18 12.70
CA VAL A 520 -0.30 4.82 12.95
C VAL A 520 1.20 4.74 12.64
N GLU A 521 1.64 5.29 11.50
CA GLU A 521 3.05 5.36 11.16
C GLU A 521 3.87 6.12 12.20
N LEU A 522 3.36 7.25 12.70
CA LEU A 522 4.04 8.04 13.74
C LEU A 522 4.06 7.31 15.09
N GLU A 523 3.00 6.59 15.45
CA GLU A 523 2.95 5.81 16.69
C GLU A 523 3.95 4.63 16.66
N LEU A 524 4.07 3.95 15.52
CA LEU A 524 5.10 2.92 15.31
C LEU A 524 6.50 3.52 15.43
N LEU A 525 6.72 4.69 14.81
CA LEU A 525 7.99 5.40 14.89
C LEU A 525 8.31 5.84 16.34
N HIS A 526 7.29 6.21 17.11
CA HIS A 526 7.45 6.53 18.54
C HIS A 526 7.90 5.30 19.34
N GLN A 527 7.30 4.14 19.10
CA GLN A 527 7.72 2.89 19.75
C GLN A 527 9.19 2.55 19.41
N GLU A 528 9.59 2.72 18.16
CA GLU A 528 10.98 2.54 17.74
C GLU A 528 11.94 3.52 18.41
N ALA A 529 11.52 4.79 18.55
CA ALA A 529 12.30 5.78 19.28
C ALA A 529 12.45 5.43 20.79
N GLU A 530 11.43 4.82 21.38
CA GLU A 530 11.49 4.27 22.74
C GLU A 530 12.48 3.12 22.85
N ILE A 531 12.45 2.17 21.91
CA ILE A 531 13.39 1.05 21.86
C ILE A 531 14.82 1.59 21.67
N PHE A 532 15.03 2.50 20.73
CA PHE A 532 16.32 3.14 20.48
C PHE A 532 16.85 3.82 21.75
N ARG A 533 16.01 4.60 22.43
CA ARG A 533 16.35 5.33 23.64
C ARG A 533 16.73 4.41 24.82
N ASN A 534 16.03 3.26 24.95
CA ASN A 534 16.23 2.32 26.06
C ASN A 534 17.29 1.26 25.75
N SER A 535 17.80 1.20 24.52
CA SER A 535 18.85 0.24 24.16
C SER A 535 20.12 0.45 24.99
N PRO A 536 20.73 -0.64 25.51
CA PRO A 536 22.03 -0.59 26.16
C PRO A 536 23.11 0.03 25.28
N VAL A 537 23.04 -0.20 23.99
CA VAL A 537 23.96 0.34 22.97
C VAL A 537 23.95 1.87 22.96
N THR A 538 22.77 2.48 23.09
CA THR A 538 22.61 3.95 23.16
C THR A 538 23.27 4.55 24.43
N ALA A 539 23.40 3.76 25.50
CA ALA A 539 24.04 4.20 26.73
C ALA A 539 25.59 4.10 26.68
N MET A 540 26.13 3.26 25.78
CA MET A 540 27.58 2.98 25.66
C MET A 540 28.25 3.72 24.51
N MET A 541 27.50 4.30 23.58
CA MET A 541 28.04 5.02 22.43
C MET A 541 28.35 6.49 22.77
N GLU A 542 29.28 7.07 21.99
CA GLU A 542 29.57 8.50 22.07
C GLU A 542 28.33 9.34 21.77
N GLN A 543 28.09 10.36 22.58
CA GLN A 543 26.88 11.20 22.53
C GLN A 543 26.61 11.77 21.13
N ASN A 544 27.63 12.31 20.47
CA ASN A 544 27.50 12.90 19.13
C ASN A 544 27.02 11.88 18.09
N PHE A 545 27.49 10.64 18.19
CA PHE A 545 27.07 9.57 17.30
C PHE A 545 25.60 9.14 17.53
N VAL A 546 25.22 9.02 18.79
CA VAL A 546 23.83 8.69 19.17
C VAL A 546 22.86 9.76 18.67
N VAL A 547 23.21 11.05 18.86
CA VAL A 547 22.41 12.17 18.39
C VAL A 547 22.30 12.15 16.86
N LYS A 548 23.43 12.04 16.14
CA LYS A 548 23.44 11.98 14.67
C LYS A 548 22.56 10.83 14.14
N ARG A 549 22.69 9.64 14.72
CA ARG A 549 21.90 8.45 14.35
C ARG A 549 20.39 8.63 14.64
N PHE A 550 20.05 9.21 15.78
CA PHE A 550 18.68 9.52 16.13
C PHE A 550 18.03 10.46 15.09
N PHE A 551 18.74 11.52 14.70
CA PHE A 551 18.22 12.48 13.71
C PHE A 551 18.14 11.87 12.32
N SER A 552 19.15 11.15 11.86
CA SER A 552 19.16 10.56 10.52
C SER A 552 18.16 9.42 10.34
N ALA A 553 17.94 8.61 11.37
CA ALA A 553 17.08 7.42 11.26
C ALA A 553 15.62 7.68 11.67
N LEU A 554 15.39 8.43 12.74
CA LEU A 554 14.05 8.55 13.32
C LEU A 554 13.42 9.92 13.06
N VAL A 555 14.17 11.01 13.25
CA VAL A 555 13.63 12.37 13.10
C VAL A 555 13.33 12.67 11.63
N LYS A 556 14.20 12.26 10.71
CA LYS A 556 13.96 12.41 9.27
C LYS A 556 12.66 11.73 8.84
N ARG A 557 12.37 10.54 9.37
CA ARG A 557 11.11 9.84 9.08
C ARG A 557 9.89 10.53 9.66
N ALA A 558 9.99 11.06 10.86
CA ALA A 558 8.91 11.90 11.40
C ALA A 558 8.63 13.08 10.47
N HIS A 559 9.69 13.74 9.99
CA HIS A 559 9.59 14.81 8.99
C HIS A 559 8.92 14.35 7.70
N ASP A 560 9.30 13.19 7.15
CA ASP A 560 8.72 12.63 5.93
C ASP A 560 7.25 12.24 6.10
N ILE A 561 6.85 11.74 7.28
CA ILE A 561 5.44 11.45 7.61
C ILE A 561 4.61 12.74 7.59
N PHE A 562 5.11 13.81 8.24
CA PHE A 562 4.44 15.11 8.28
C PHE A 562 4.36 15.73 6.88
N LYS A 563 5.43 15.67 6.09
CA LYS A 563 5.47 16.18 4.72
C LYS A 563 4.43 15.50 3.84
N ARG A 564 4.39 14.17 3.83
CA ARG A 564 3.38 13.40 3.06
C ARG A 564 1.96 13.69 3.53
N ALA A 565 1.76 13.87 4.84
CA ALA A 565 0.46 14.21 5.38
C ALA A 565 0.01 15.61 4.95
N ASP A 566 0.90 16.60 4.98
CA ASP A 566 0.63 17.98 4.54
C ASP A 566 0.31 18.05 3.04
N GLU A 567 1.09 17.38 2.20
CA GLU A 567 0.86 17.29 0.76
C GLU A 567 -0.51 16.67 0.44
N GLU A 568 -0.86 15.55 1.07
CA GLU A 568 -2.14 14.88 0.81
C GLU A 568 -3.35 15.65 1.35
N ILE A 569 -3.21 16.29 2.53
CA ILE A 569 -4.27 17.16 3.09
C ILE A 569 -4.48 18.38 2.20
N SER A 570 -3.41 19.04 1.77
CA SER A 570 -3.49 20.22 0.91
C SER A 570 -4.19 19.90 -0.40
N GLN A 571 -3.85 18.77 -1.01
CA GLN A 571 -4.51 18.28 -2.21
C GLN A 571 -6.00 17.97 -1.96
N TRP A 572 -6.31 17.24 -0.89
CA TRP A 572 -7.70 16.91 -0.53
C TRP A 572 -8.56 18.15 -0.34
N LEU A 573 -8.06 19.15 0.39
CA LEU A 573 -8.78 20.39 0.67
C LEU A 573 -9.00 21.22 -0.59
N GLY A 574 -8.05 21.19 -1.54
CA GLY A 574 -8.18 21.87 -2.83
C GLY A 574 -9.30 21.31 -3.71
N THR A 575 -9.51 20.02 -3.68
CA THR A 575 -10.37 19.30 -4.64
C THR A 575 -11.71 18.84 -4.06
N THR A 576 -11.85 18.82 -2.73
CA THR A 576 -13.00 18.18 -2.06
C THR A 576 -14.35 18.81 -2.38
N LEU A 577 -14.41 20.10 -2.76
CA LEU A 577 -15.65 20.79 -3.14
C LEU A 577 -15.86 20.85 -4.66
N GLU A 578 -14.91 20.45 -5.50
CA GLU A 578 -15.02 20.52 -6.96
C GLU A 578 -16.31 19.88 -7.51
N PRO A 579 -16.71 18.66 -7.09
CA PRO A 579 -17.94 18.05 -7.57
C PRO A 579 -19.20 18.86 -7.24
N LEU A 580 -19.23 19.48 -6.05
CA LEU A 580 -20.35 20.32 -5.65
C LEU A 580 -20.37 21.65 -6.42
N VAL A 581 -19.20 22.27 -6.65
CA VAL A 581 -19.06 23.49 -7.47
C VAL A 581 -19.55 23.23 -8.89
N MET A 582 -19.25 22.07 -9.45
CA MET A 582 -19.72 21.65 -10.77
C MET A 582 -21.25 21.54 -10.81
N GLN A 583 -21.86 20.86 -9.82
CA GLN A 583 -23.33 20.79 -9.71
C GLN A 583 -23.98 22.17 -9.55
N ILE A 584 -23.38 23.05 -8.74
CA ILE A 584 -23.85 24.44 -8.56
C ILE A 584 -23.82 25.19 -9.90
N LYS A 585 -22.75 25.06 -10.68
CA LYS A 585 -22.62 25.70 -11.99
C LYS A 585 -23.67 25.18 -12.97
N ASP A 586 -23.79 23.86 -13.09
CA ASP A 586 -24.74 23.20 -13.97
C ASP A 586 -26.19 23.58 -13.64
N HIS A 587 -26.54 23.58 -12.35
CA HIS A 587 -27.90 23.97 -11.93
C HIS A 587 -28.20 25.44 -12.20
N LYS A 588 -27.22 26.33 -12.02
CA LYS A 588 -27.37 27.74 -12.38
C LYS A 588 -27.63 27.92 -13.88
N GLU A 589 -26.82 27.30 -14.72
CA GLU A 589 -26.99 27.35 -16.19
C GLU A 589 -28.33 26.77 -16.62
N MET A 590 -28.80 25.69 -16.00
CA MET A 590 -30.09 25.09 -16.24
C MET A 590 -31.24 26.07 -15.90
N MET A 591 -31.19 26.73 -14.74
CA MET A 591 -32.21 27.71 -14.34
C MET A 591 -32.26 28.94 -15.30
N GLU A 592 -31.07 29.43 -15.69
CA GLU A 592 -30.97 30.55 -16.64
C GLU A 592 -31.55 30.17 -18.02
N LYS A 593 -31.23 28.97 -18.51
CA LYS A 593 -31.79 28.43 -19.77
C LYS A 593 -33.30 28.24 -19.66
N ARG A 594 -33.80 27.70 -18.53
CA ARG A 594 -35.24 27.51 -18.29
C ARG A 594 -36.00 28.85 -18.35
N LEU A 595 -35.50 29.88 -17.67
CA LEU A 595 -36.11 31.21 -17.66
C LEU A 595 -36.12 31.82 -19.08
N THR A 596 -34.98 31.74 -19.78
CA THR A 596 -34.86 32.26 -21.18
C THR A 596 -35.83 31.53 -22.11
N ASN A 597 -36.00 30.22 -21.95
CA ASN A 597 -36.90 29.40 -22.74
C ASN A 597 -38.36 29.79 -22.49
N LEU A 598 -38.78 29.92 -21.23
CA LEU A 598 -40.14 30.38 -20.90
C LEU A 598 -40.44 31.78 -21.47
N GLN A 599 -39.46 32.71 -21.44
CA GLN A 599 -39.61 34.03 -22.09
C GLN A 599 -39.82 33.95 -23.62
N LYS A 600 -39.08 33.08 -24.30
CA LYS A 600 -39.22 32.86 -25.76
C LYS A 600 -40.54 32.15 -26.12
N ILE A 601 -40.97 31.19 -25.29
CA ILE A 601 -42.23 30.46 -25.49
C ILE A 601 -43.43 31.40 -25.37
N GLY A 602 -43.41 32.34 -24.40
CA GLY A 602 -44.45 33.37 -24.30
C GLY A 602 -44.55 34.29 -25.52
N GLN A 603 -43.56 34.28 -26.43
CA GLN A 603 -43.57 35.06 -27.67
C GLN A 603 -44.03 34.29 -28.92
N SER A 604 -43.96 32.94 -28.95
CA SER A 604 -44.35 32.15 -30.13
C SER A 604 -44.53 30.66 -29.78
N ARG A 605 -45.71 30.10 -30.18
CA ARG A 605 -45.99 28.65 -30.06
C ARG A 605 -45.08 27.75 -30.91
N ASN A 606 -44.56 28.24 -32.03
CA ASN A 606 -43.59 27.47 -32.84
C ASN A 606 -42.26 27.23 -32.08
N THR A 607 -41.88 28.15 -31.18
CA THR A 607 -40.70 28.04 -30.32
C THR A 607 -40.85 26.93 -29.30
N LEU A 608 -42.10 26.69 -28.84
CA LEU A 608 -42.38 25.61 -27.88
C LEU A 608 -42.11 24.24 -28.48
N GLN A 609 -42.67 23.95 -29.68
CA GLN A 609 -42.44 22.64 -30.34
C GLN A 609 -40.98 22.39 -30.65
N TYR A 610 -40.24 23.42 -31.12
CA TYR A 610 -38.83 23.30 -31.38
C TYR A 610 -38.05 22.96 -30.08
N ARG A 611 -38.43 23.59 -28.97
CA ARG A 611 -37.77 23.35 -27.69
C ARG A 611 -38.06 21.96 -27.10
N ILE A 612 -39.27 21.46 -27.29
CA ILE A 612 -39.61 20.07 -26.90
C ILE A 612 -38.74 19.07 -27.66
N LEU A 613 -38.56 19.25 -28.98
CA LEU A 613 -37.70 18.37 -29.78
C LEU A 613 -36.23 18.43 -29.30
N GLU A 614 -35.71 19.63 -29.05
CA GLU A 614 -34.34 19.80 -28.54
C GLU A 614 -34.13 19.10 -27.16
N LEU A 615 -35.11 19.20 -26.23
CA LEU A 615 -35.05 18.53 -24.96
C LEU A 615 -35.18 16.99 -25.09
N GLN A 616 -35.97 16.50 -26.05
CA GLN A 616 -36.07 15.08 -26.35
C GLN A 616 -34.74 14.50 -26.86
N GLU A 617 -34.04 15.25 -27.73
CA GLU A 617 -32.68 14.88 -28.19
C GLU A 617 -31.70 14.88 -27.03
N GLN A 618 -31.71 15.92 -26.19
CA GLN A 618 -30.85 15.99 -24.98
C GLN A 618 -31.12 14.85 -24.00
N TYR A 619 -32.38 14.51 -23.75
CA TYR A 619 -32.77 13.38 -22.90
C TYR A 619 -32.25 12.05 -23.44
N THR A 620 -32.39 11.84 -24.76
CA THR A 620 -31.89 10.62 -25.41
C THR A 620 -30.38 10.50 -25.31
N GLU A 621 -29.66 11.61 -25.52
CA GLU A 621 -28.20 11.62 -25.40
C GLU A 621 -27.72 11.36 -23.94
N LEU A 622 -28.34 12.01 -22.94
CA LEU A 622 -28.06 11.78 -21.54
C LEU A 622 -28.33 10.32 -21.11
N ALA A 623 -29.42 9.74 -21.64
CA ALA A 623 -29.76 8.34 -21.40
C ALA A 623 -28.68 7.38 -21.98
N ARG A 624 -28.17 7.72 -23.19
CA ARG A 624 -27.08 6.96 -23.83
C ARG A 624 -25.80 7.04 -23.00
N GLN A 625 -25.42 8.24 -22.55
CA GLN A 625 -24.24 8.48 -21.72
C GLN A 625 -24.34 7.74 -20.38
N LEU A 626 -25.50 7.76 -19.73
CA LEU A 626 -25.77 7.05 -18.49
C LEU A 626 -25.66 5.52 -18.67
N THR A 627 -26.11 5.01 -19.83
CA THR A 627 -25.99 3.59 -20.16
C THR A 627 -24.52 3.19 -20.33
N ALA A 628 -23.71 4.00 -20.99
CA ALA A 628 -22.27 3.76 -21.14
C ALA A 628 -21.58 3.70 -19.76
N LEU A 629 -21.85 4.65 -18.86
CA LEU A 629 -21.32 4.63 -17.49
C LEU A 629 -21.75 3.39 -16.69
N ARG A 630 -23.03 2.99 -16.80
CA ARG A 630 -23.51 1.77 -16.13
C ARG A 630 -22.77 0.53 -16.61
N ASN A 631 -22.48 0.45 -17.92
CA ASN A 631 -21.70 -0.65 -18.47
C ASN A 631 -20.27 -0.67 -17.96
N MET A 632 -19.60 0.48 -17.84
CA MET A 632 -18.26 0.60 -17.27
C MET A 632 -18.27 0.20 -15.76
N ALA A 633 -19.22 0.72 -14.98
CA ALA A 633 -19.36 0.39 -13.57
C ALA A 633 -19.66 -1.10 -13.34
N ASN A 634 -20.50 -1.70 -14.19
CA ASN A 634 -20.80 -3.14 -14.13
C ASN A 634 -19.55 -3.99 -14.47
N ARG A 635 -18.74 -3.59 -15.45
CA ARG A 635 -17.47 -4.29 -15.76
C ARG A 635 -16.52 -4.27 -14.58
N LEU A 636 -16.35 -3.13 -13.89
CA LEU A 636 -15.53 -3.04 -12.68
C LEU A 636 -16.10 -3.86 -11.52
N SER A 637 -17.42 -3.81 -11.30
CA SER A 637 -18.08 -4.52 -10.19
C SER A 637 -18.17 -6.03 -10.40
N ASN A 638 -18.32 -6.48 -11.64
CA ASN A 638 -18.38 -7.91 -12.01
C ASN A 638 -17.00 -8.56 -12.10
N SER A 639 -15.94 -7.78 -12.08
CA SER A 639 -14.55 -8.24 -11.97
C SER A 639 -14.29 -8.84 -10.59
N ARG A 640 -15.03 -9.91 -10.22
CA ARG A 640 -14.92 -10.59 -8.91
C ARG A 640 -13.62 -11.36 -8.80
N PRO A 641 -13.03 -11.46 -7.58
CA PRO A 641 -11.90 -12.34 -7.32
C PRO A 641 -12.22 -13.78 -7.72
N LEU A 642 -11.26 -14.45 -8.33
CA LEU A 642 -11.35 -15.85 -8.78
C LEU A 642 -11.89 -16.83 -7.71
N HIS A 643 -11.81 -16.46 -6.44
CA HIS A 643 -12.22 -17.29 -5.30
C HIS A 643 -13.73 -17.26 -5.00
N GLU A 644 -14.46 -16.21 -5.31
CA GLU A 644 -15.90 -16.12 -5.04
C GLU A 644 -16.75 -16.83 -6.11
N ALA A 645 -16.26 -16.96 -7.33
CA ALA A 645 -16.94 -17.65 -8.41
C ALA A 645 -17.18 -19.15 -8.13
N LYS A 646 -16.42 -19.77 -7.20
CA LYS A 646 -16.56 -21.21 -6.84
C LYS A 646 -17.45 -21.50 -5.63
N ARG A 647 -17.97 -20.49 -4.93
CA ARG A 647 -18.88 -20.71 -3.78
C ARG A 647 -20.35 -20.78 -4.13
N GLN A 648 -20.76 -20.50 -5.35
CA GLN A 648 -22.12 -20.81 -5.80
C GLN A 648 -22.19 -22.30 -6.12
N LYS A 649 -22.59 -23.12 -5.14
CA LYS A 649 -23.04 -24.49 -5.35
C LYS A 649 -24.17 -24.45 -6.38
N PRO A 650 -24.20 -25.36 -7.37
CA PRO A 650 -25.36 -25.50 -8.24
C PRO A 650 -26.56 -25.84 -7.34
N THR A 651 -27.58 -25.01 -7.42
CA THR A 651 -28.89 -25.27 -6.81
C THR A 651 -29.38 -26.58 -7.41
N LEU A 652 -29.40 -27.64 -6.61
CA LEU A 652 -30.02 -28.89 -6.96
C LEU A 652 -31.51 -28.60 -7.29
N VAL A 653 -31.82 -28.63 -8.57
CA VAL A 653 -33.20 -28.72 -9.05
C VAL A 653 -33.72 -30.02 -8.50
N LYS A 654 -34.56 -29.95 -7.47
CA LYS A 654 -35.41 -31.06 -7.07
C LYS A 654 -36.35 -31.34 -8.22
N GLN A 655 -36.06 -32.34 -9.02
CA GLN A 655 -37.04 -33.00 -9.85
C GLN A 655 -38.06 -33.65 -8.91
N ASN A 656 -39.24 -33.08 -8.81
CA ASN A 656 -40.39 -33.76 -8.30
C ASN A 656 -40.77 -34.85 -9.30
N ALA A 657 -40.49 -36.08 -8.95
CA ALA A 657 -41.11 -37.24 -9.59
C ALA A 657 -42.31 -37.69 -8.74
N GLY A 658 -43.47 -37.71 -9.38
CA GLY A 658 -44.60 -38.58 -9.13
C GLY A 658 -45.50 -38.30 -7.95
#